data_33a5230f7be6e9ca02f08237e2b54459
#
_entry.id   33a5230f7be6e9ca02f08237e2b54459
#
_cell.length_a   1.000
_cell.length_b   1.000
_cell.length_c   1.000
_cell.angle_alpha   90.00
_cell.angle_beta   90.00
_cell.angle_gamma   90.00
#
_symmetry.space_group_name_H-M   'P 1'
#
loop_
_entity.id
_entity.type
_entity.pdbx_description
1 polymer ?
#
loop_
_entity_poly.entity_id
_entity_poly.type
_entity_poly.pdbx_seq_one_letter_code
_entity_poly.pdbx_strand_id
1 'polypeptide(L)'
;MSSYSRLFRATLPFTLAALGITQPAAAQTKAAVPNTGEQARAAGTEGVDDIVVTGSYAQSLAAAAETKRMAGFGVDAINATDIGKFPAQNVAEALQLVPGVAITRPRGEGLYISVRGLGPQFQNTLLNGRPIAINDLIENGGANGRQFRFEMLPAEFVSQIDVVKTPTADMTEGALGGNIDVHTFRPLEVGTKTTLNLRGTYTTLTDKVKPNATALSSFKSGNGTFGILAAAQYWGKSVRNDRTYNTGWYLDKFSSALGSGFYTPGRTRPTVETEDRKRLSGLISAQWQPTPELQTTLDVLATRLDVAYDEFGLDIYPDDSSVAGHKPVIVPGSVKLDGDTVVAATINDVRFMGTREYSLNRHDLITIGLKQVWNPAGWNIVANANWSYAHSFHPSYAEGTVRSRIRFFAPLSYDASGGYKVAPTITTPTNVLNPANYTLYPFNIAPKNSKDWDRYVRLDIDHEMDGFITKLSAGGEYHSRKRDYRRRDFTVNPAANTTLTGFAPNGFEQIPFDDFLSGVPGNYPRTWIVPITSAFYDKLFTDAVANAPLAAADLRASYVVTEKTAGGYVRADYAFALGGIPVTGNVGVRYVHTDQVASGTLTTGNVATPASFPQTFNDWLPSFNLRAELTHDLVGRLAASRVLTRPNVTQSAPQISVSTDQPTASGGNPALKPFLATQFDASLEWYFNRQGSLTGALFYKAMDDYITAQNINVEIPGRGTVLLSTQVNGGKAKVYGAEAAYNQVFTFLPAPFDGLGFQASYTHTSVQANYTAGARPIKDQLIGLSKNSFNVVGFYDKGPLSTRLSYTWRDKYLTGIGSTTQATTTQAAFGSLDGNLSVRATSRLMFSVEAINIANANTYSYNEKEIRFGEINNYGRTVLFGVRAQF
;
A
#
# COMPACT_ATOMS: atom_id res chain seq x y z
N MET A 1 2.64 -16.42 -30.41
CA MET A 1 2.62 -15.91 -29.03
C MET A 1 2.64 -17.07 -28.05
N SER A 2 3.57 -17.98 -28.16
CA SER A 2 3.69 -19.16 -27.32
C SER A 2 5.17 -19.42 -27.02
N SER A 3 5.71 -18.86 -25.94
CA SER A 3 7.10 -19.15 -25.52
C SER A 3 7.40 -18.93 -24.03
N TYR A 4 6.47 -18.45 -23.21
CA TYR A 4 6.76 -18.15 -21.79
C TYR A 4 5.96 -18.95 -20.76
N SER A 5 5.12 -19.89 -21.16
CA SER A 5 4.33 -20.72 -20.23
C SER A 5 5.07 -21.95 -19.66
N ARG A 6 6.36 -22.12 -19.95
CA ARG A 6 7.11 -23.35 -19.58
C ARG A 6 7.94 -23.27 -18.29
N LEU A 7 8.03 -22.10 -17.63
CA LEU A 7 8.89 -21.95 -16.43
C LEU A 7 8.23 -22.38 -15.10
N PHE A 8 6.95 -22.68 -15.05
CA PHE A 8 6.26 -23.06 -13.82
C PHE A 8 5.66 -24.48 -13.80
N ARG A 9 6.02 -25.36 -14.76
CA ARG A 9 5.55 -26.76 -14.79
C ARG A 9 6.63 -27.80 -14.52
N ALA A 10 7.75 -27.43 -13.87
CA ALA A 10 8.74 -28.42 -13.44
C ALA A 10 8.43 -28.87 -12.01
N THR A 11 7.75 -30.00 -11.88
CA THR A 11 7.77 -30.84 -10.66
C THR A 11 9.16 -31.44 -10.53
N LEU A 12 9.95 -30.96 -9.56
CA LEU A 12 11.23 -31.58 -9.18
C LEU A 12 10.99 -32.49 -7.98
N PRO A 13 11.36 -33.79 -8.05
CA PRO A 13 11.47 -34.62 -6.88
C PRO A 13 12.80 -34.32 -6.18
N PHE A 14 12.76 -33.91 -4.91
CA PHE A 14 13.95 -33.80 -4.07
C PHE A 14 14.38 -35.17 -3.55
N THR A 15 15.47 -35.67 -4.06
CA THR A 15 16.23 -36.76 -3.43
C THR A 15 17.40 -36.15 -2.65
N LEU A 16 17.40 -36.31 -1.32
CA LEU A 16 18.51 -35.97 -0.45
C LEU A 16 19.60 -37.05 -0.59
N ALA A 17 20.77 -36.66 -1.07
CA ALA A 17 21.98 -37.49 -0.94
C ALA A 17 22.86 -36.91 0.18
N ALA A 18 23.10 -37.72 1.21
CA ALA A 18 24.00 -37.40 2.31
C ALA A 18 25.43 -37.70 1.92
N LEU A 19 26.34 -36.75 1.99
CA LEU A 19 27.78 -36.96 1.90
C LEU A 19 28.44 -36.57 3.24
N GLY A 20 28.98 -37.52 3.93
CA GLY A 20 29.78 -37.36 5.13
C GLY A 20 31.21 -36.97 4.82
N ILE A 21 31.70 -35.94 5.52
CA ILE A 21 33.16 -35.61 5.55
C ILE A 21 33.55 -35.25 6.98
N THR A 22 34.67 -35.82 7.40
CA THR A 22 35.29 -35.78 8.72
C THR A 22 36.06 -34.48 9.01
N GLN A 23 36.13 -34.08 10.29
CA GLN A 23 36.82 -32.91 10.82
C GLN A 23 38.35 -33.05 10.85
N PRO A 24 39.08 -31.91 10.92
CA PRO A 24 39.94 -31.65 12.09
C PRO A 24 39.95 -30.19 12.63
N ALA A 25 40.37 -30.20 13.86
CA ALA A 25 40.73 -29.30 14.92
C ALA A 25 41.06 -27.78 14.74
N ALA A 26 40.77 -27.08 15.83
CA ALA A 26 40.74 -25.68 16.19
C ALA A 26 42.03 -24.83 16.06
N ALA A 27 41.79 -23.51 15.80
CA ALA A 27 42.75 -22.45 16.18
C ALA A 27 41.97 -21.19 16.62
N GLN A 28 42.40 -20.61 17.72
CA GLN A 28 41.87 -19.39 18.35
C GLN A 28 42.21 -18.14 17.55
N THR A 29 41.32 -17.18 17.43
CA THR A 29 41.57 -15.87 16.84
C THR A 29 40.96 -14.71 17.62
N LYS A 30 41.68 -13.61 17.62
CA LYS A 30 41.36 -12.31 18.23
C LYS A 30 40.20 -11.60 17.55
N ALA A 31 39.45 -10.81 18.34
CA ALA A 31 38.29 -10.04 17.94
C ALA A 31 38.63 -8.91 16.96
N ALA A 32 37.80 -8.74 15.92
CA ALA A 32 37.79 -7.60 15.01
C ALA A 32 36.62 -6.67 15.34
N VAL A 33 36.80 -5.37 15.09
CA VAL A 33 35.86 -4.27 15.43
C VAL A 33 34.77 -4.17 14.37
N PRO A 34 33.47 -4.06 14.74
CA PRO A 34 32.34 -4.12 13.81
C PRO A 34 31.93 -2.77 13.18
N ASN A 35 31.25 -2.81 12.07
CA ASN A 35 30.89 -1.71 11.18
C ASN A 35 29.51 -1.06 11.54
N THR A 36 29.33 0.26 11.39
CA THR A 36 28.25 1.10 11.98
C THR A 36 26.81 0.85 11.53
N GLY A 37 26.53 0.21 10.42
CA GLY A 37 25.15 -0.23 10.07
C GLY A 37 24.87 -1.68 10.51
N GLU A 38 25.90 -2.51 10.56
CA GLU A 38 25.93 -3.83 11.16
C GLU A 38 26.34 -3.80 12.63
N GLN A 39 26.97 -2.74 13.12
CA GLN A 39 27.33 -2.55 14.54
C GLN A 39 26.12 -2.40 15.45
N ALA A 40 25.04 -1.79 14.98
CA ALA A 40 23.75 -1.84 15.69
C ALA A 40 23.19 -3.27 15.77
N ARG A 41 23.61 -4.16 14.88
CA ARG A 41 23.28 -5.59 14.90
C ARG A 41 24.21 -6.43 15.77
N ALA A 42 25.49 -6.09 15.86
CA ALA A 42 26.51 -6.90 16.55
C ALA A 42 26.67 -6.57 18.05
N ALA A 43 26.38 -5.34 18.49
CA ALA A 43 26.44 -4.96 19.91
C ALA A 43 25.37 -5.62 20.80
N GLY A 44 24.32 -6.23 20.18
CA GLY A 44 23.30 -7.00 20.89
C GLY A 44 23.61 -8.52 21.04
N THR A 45 24.76 -9.00 20.57
CA THR A 45 25.04 -10.46 20.42
C THR A 45 25.88 -11.08 21.52
N GLU A 46 26.37 -10.37 22.51
CA GLU A 46 26.94 -11.01 23.69
C GLU A 46 25.80 -11.47 24.62
N GLY A 47 25.37 -12.72 24.43
CA GLY A 47 24.42 -13.42 25.31
C GLY A 47 23.05 -13.75 24.72
N VAL A 48 22.93 -13.80 23.41
CA VAL A 48 21.66 -14.19 22.76
C VAL A 48 21.85 -15.49 21.97
N ASP A 49 22.05 -16.57 22.66
CA ASP A 49 21.68 -17.89 22.16
C ASP A 49 20.15 -17.93 22.09
N ASP A 50 19.57 -18.01 20.89
CA ASP A 50 18.12 -18.13 20.59
C ASP A 50 17.32 -16.90 20.09
N ILE A 51 17.89 -16.06 19.22
CA ILE A 51 17.20 -14.84 18.76
C ILE A 51 16.04 -15.08 17.76
N VAL A 52 15.98 -16.19 17.06
CA VAL A 52 15.22 -16.18 15.79
C VAL A 52 13.78 -16.66 15.87
N VAL A 53 13.33 -17.41 16.87
CA VAL A 53 11.93 -17.93 16.83
C VAL A 53 11.30 -18.18 18.21
N THR A 54 12.04 -18.03 19.29
CA THR A 54 11.57 -18.27 20.66
C THR A 54 11.61 -17.03 21.57
N GLY A 55 12.10 -15.90 21.08
CA GLY A 55 12.18 -14.65 21.84
C GLY A 55 10.82 -14.19 22.38
N SER A 56 10.81 -13.58 23.55
CA SER A 56 9.63 -12.96 24.11
C SER A 56 9.32 -11.64 23.37
N TYR A 57 8.07 -11.18 23.42
CA TYR A 57 7.71 -9.85 22.90
C TYR A 57 8.54 -8.74 23.55
N ALA A 58 8.80 -8.88 24.85
CA ALA A 58 9.66 -8.00 25.62
C ALA A 58 11.10 -7.92 25.06
N GLN A 59 11.67 -9.06 24.62
CA GLN A 59 13.00 -9.08 23.99
C GLN A 59 13.02 -8.37 22.63
N SER A 60 11.96 -8.54 21.85
CA SER A 60 11.81 -7.86 20.57
C SER A 60 11.70 -6.33 20.72
N LEU A 61 10.93 -5.86 21.70
CA LEU A 61 10.85 -4.43 22.04
C LEU A 61 12.21 -3.89 22.49
N ALA A 62 12.96 -4.64 23.31
CA ALA A 62 14.30 -4.26 23.74
C ALA A 62 15.28 -4.16 22.55
N ALA A 63 15.24 -5.14 21.63
CA ALA A 63 16.08 -5.12 20.43
C ALA A 63 15.73 -3.95 19.48
N ALA A 64 14.44 -3.66 19.30
CA ALA A 64 13.99 -2.52 18.51
C ALA A 64 14.42 -1.18 19.13
N ALA A 65 14.32 -1.05 20.48
CA ALA A 65 14.79 0.12 21.21
C ALA A 65 16.30 0.30 21.11
N GLU A 66 17.08 -0.79 21.16
CA GLU A 66 18.53 -0.75 21.01
C GLU A 66 18.93 -0.37 19.58
N THR A 67 18.28 -0.94 18.54
CA THR A 67 18.49 -0.52 17.15
C THR A 67 18.28 0.99 16.99
N LYS A 68 17.18 1.53 17.56
CA LYS A 68 16.92 2.98 17.53
C LYS A 68 17.97 3.78 18.30
N ARG A 69 18.32 3.35 19.52
CA ARG A 69 19.29 4.02 20.39
C ARG A 69 20.66 4.16 19.74
N MET A 70 21.14 3.08 19.09
CA MET A 70 22.49 3.03 18.49
C MET A 70 22.59 3.70 17.13
N ALA A 71 21.47 3.87 16.41
CA ALA A 71 21.48 4.46 15.07
C ALA A 71 21.98 5.91 15.10
N GLY A 72 22.82 6.29 14.13
CA GLY A 72 23.30 7.66 13.90
C GLY A 72 22.28 8.59 13.21
N PHE A 73 21.02 8.11 12.99
CA PHE A 73 19.94 8.81 12.32
C PHE A 73 18.59 8.39 12.90
N GLY A 74 17.49 9.05 12.53
CA GLY A 74 16.15 8.74 13.05
C GLY A 74 15.55 7.51 12.38
N VAL A 75 15.48 6.39 13.09
CA VAL A 75 14.91 5.13 12.65
C VAL A 75 14.00 4.54 13.72
N ASP A 76 12.94 3.85 13.29
CA ASP A 76 12.16 2.95 14.12
C ASP A 76 12.22 1.55 13.51
N ALA A 77 12.46 0.53 14.33
CA ALA A 77 12.59 -0.86 13.88
C ALA A 77 11.47 -1.73 14.46
N ILE A 78 11.08 -2.77 13.70
CA ILE A 78 10.20 -3.86 14.15
C ILE A 78 10.91 -5.18 13.84
N ASN A 79 11.03 -6.05 14.84
CA ASN A 79 11.70 -7.34 14.68
C ASN A 79 10.73 -8.49 14.42
N ALA A 80 11.25 -9.62 13.90
CA ALA A 80 10.50 -10.80 13.50
C ALA A 80 9.60 -11.40 14.58
N THR A 81 10.02 -11.31 15.85
CA THR A 81 9.23 -11.82 16.99
C THR A 81 7.92 -11.05 17.12
N ASP A 82 7.91 -9.75 16.84
CA ASP A 82 6.71 -8.93 16.80
C ASP A 82 5.87 -9.26 15.58
N ILE A 83 6.49 -9.36 14.42
CA ILE A 83 5.81 -9.66 13.16
C ILE A 83 5.12 -11.04 13.23
N GLY A 84 5.80 -12.04 13.79
CA GLY A 84 5.26 -13.40 13.91
C GLY A 84 4.24 -13.63 15.02
N LYS A 85 4.13 -12.71 15.99
CA LYS A 85 3.18 -12.77 17.13
C LYS A 85 2.06 -11.72 17.03
N PHE A 86 2.16 -10.77 16.11
CA PHE A 86 1.08 -9.84 15.83
C PHE A 86 0.08 -10.51 14.87
N PRO A 87 -1.22 -10.19 14.89
CA PRO A 87 -2.17 -10.67 13.88
C PRO A 87 -1.88 -10.01 12.52
N ALA A 88 -0.65 -10.16 12.04
CA ALA A 88 -0.16 -9.58 10.82
C ALA A 88 -0.41 -10.55 9.67
N GLN A 89 -1.39 -10.26 8.81
CA GLN A 89 -1.63 -10.99 7.59
C GLN A 89 -0.51 -10.70 6.56
N ASN A 90 0.11 -9.51 6.67
CA ASN A 90 1.24 -9.06 5.86
C ASN A 90 2.09 -8.02 6.61
N VAL A 91 3.15 -7.56 5.97
CA VAL A 91 4.12 -6.60 6.51
C VAL A 91 3.49 -5.27 6.93
N ALA A 92 2.48 -4.75 6.21
CA ALA A 92 1.85 -3.46 6.54
C ALA A 92 1.16 -3.48 7.90
N GLU A 93 0.55 -4.61 8.27
CA GLU A 93 -0.14 -4.75 9.57
C GLU A 93 0.82 -4.61 10.76
N ALA A 94 2.05 -5.12 10.63
CA ALA A 94 3.07 -4.95 11.65
C ALA A 94 3.52 -3.49 11.77
N LEU A 95 3.65 -2.79 10.65
CA LEU A 95 4.13 -1.41 10.59
C LEU A 95 3.23 -0.39 11.29
N GLN A 96 1.95 -0.69 11.51
CA GLN A 96 1.05 0.23 12.23
C GLN A 96 1.46 0.49 13.69
N LEU A 97 2.32 -0.36 14.28
CA LEU A 97 2.84 -0.16 15.65
C LEU A 97 3.93 0.92 15.72
N VAL A 98 4.52 1.29 14.59
CA VAL A 98 5.54 2.34 14.52
C VAL A 98 4.89 3.71 14.72
N PRO A 99 5.43 4.58 15.60
CA PRO A 99 4.94 5.94 15.74
C PRO A 99 4.91 6.68 14.39
N GLY A 100 3.84 7.41 14.11
CA GLY A 100 3.69 8.15 12.85
C GLY A 100 3.33 7.31 11.63
N VAL A 101 3.22 5.98 11.75
CA VAL A 101 2.78 5.11 10.66
C VAL A 101 1.28 4.84 10.75
N ALA A 102 0.59 5.00 9.63
CA ALA A 102 -0.80 4.62 9.48
C ALA A 102 -0.96 3.73 8.25
N ILE A 103 -1.87 2.78 8.29
CA ILE A 103 -2.15 1.87 7.17
C ILE A 103 -3.51 2.14 6.55
N THR A 104 -3.65 1.84 5.27
CA THR A 104 -4.94 1.76 4.59
C THR A 104 -5.32 0.30 4.44
N ARG A 105 -6.55 -0.05 4.82
CA ARG A 105 -7.07 -1.41 4.83
C ARG A 105 -8.28 -1.56 3.88
N PRO A 106 -8.11 -1.42 2.58
CA PRO A 106 -9.21 -1.75 1.68
C PRO A 106 -9.54 -3.24 1.86
N ARG A 107 -10.81 -3.53 2.05
CA ARG A 107 -11.29 -4.92 2.23
C ARG A 107 -10.66 -5.64 3.44
N GLY A 108 -10.40 -4.89 4.51
CA GLY A 108 -9.97 -5.43 5.81
C GLY A 108 -8.55 -6.01 5.85
N GLU A 109 -7.66 -5.66 4.90
CA GLU A 109 -6.24 -6.03 4.90
C GLU A 109 -5.36 -4.81 4.62
N GLY A 110 -4.22 -4.71 5.31
CA GLY A 110 -3.24 -3.64 5.12
C GLY A 110 -2.61 -3.72 3.73
N LEU A 111 -2.89 -2.72 2.89
CA LEU A 111 -2.37 -2.66 1.52
C LEU A 111 -1.24 -1.66 1.39
N TYR A 112 -1.44 -0.45 1.89
CA TYR A 112 -0.50 0.65 1.80
C TYR A 112 -0.25 1.28 3.16
N ILE A 113 0.90 1.94 3.28
CA ILE A 113 1.29 2.67 4.48
C ILE A 113 1.49 4.15 4.19
N SER A 114 1.24 4.97 5.21
CA SER A 114 1.51 6.40 5.25
C SER A 114 2.41 6.69 6.44
N VAL A 115 3.41 7.55 6.28
CA VAL A 115 4.31 7.95 7.36
C VAL A 115 4.14 9.45 7.63
N ARG A 116 3.91 9.83 8.89
CA ARG A 116 3.68 11.22 9.31
C ARG A 116 2.58 11.92 8.51
N GLY A 117 1.52 11.15 8.18
CA GLY A 117 0.39 11.61 7.39
C GLY A 117 0.63 11.76 5.88
N LEU A 118 1.86 11.59 5.41
CA LEU A 118 2.16 11.58 3.99
C LEU A 118 1.75 10.25 3.36
N GLY A 119 0.96 10.31 2.29
CA GLY A 119 0.38 9.14 1.62
C GLY A 119 1.42 8.18 1.04
N PRO A 120 1.00 6.98 0.60
CA PRO A 120 1.90 5.89 0.22
C PRO A 120 2.78 6.20 -1.00
N GLN A 121 2.44 7.17 -1.83
CA GLN A 121 3.26 7.65 -2.95
C GLN A 121 4.53 8.38 -2.52
N PHE A 122 4.63 8.80 -1.25
CA PHE A 122 5.77 9.49 -0.68
C PHE A 122 6.73 8.57 0.07
N GLN A 123 6.45 7.26 0.08
CA GLN A 123 7.30 6.25 0.72
C GLN A 123 8.17 5.57 -0.33
N ASN A 124 9.40 5.24 0.06
CA ASN A 124 10.26 4.34 -0.69
C ASN A 124 10.32 2.99 0.04
N THR A 125 10.04 1.89 -0.67
CA THR A 125 10.09 0.53 -0.10
C THR A 125 11.25 -0.22 -0.70
N LEU A 126 12.10 -0.75 0.17
CA LEU A 126 13.28 -1.54 -0.15
C LEU A 126 13.12 -2.96 0.38
N LEU A 127 13.79 -3.90 -0.25
CA LEU A 127 13.97 -5.27 0.24
C LEU A 127 15.46 -5.55 0.41
N ASN A 128 15.90 -5.73 1.65
CA ASN A 128 17.32 -5.93 1.97
C ASN A 128 18.21 -4.77 1.44
N GLY A 129 17.76 -3.54 1.56
CA GLY A 129 18.45 -2.32 1.09
C GLY A 129 18.37 -2.06 -0.42
N ARG A 130 17.55 -2.80 -1.17
CA ARG A 130 17.48 -2.73 -2.64
C ARG A 130 16.07 -2.35 -3.13
N PRO A 131 15.94 -1.47 -4.15
CA PRO A 131 14.66 -1.19 -4.79
C PRO A 131 14.04 -2.45 -5.39
N ILE A 132 12.71 -2.51 -5.45
CA ILE A 132 11.95 -3.62 -6.01
C ILE A 132 10.88 -3.12 -6.99
N ALA A 133 10.57 -3.94 -7.99
CA ALA A 133 9.51 -3.68 -8.93
C ALA A 133 8.12 -3.66 -8.25
N ILE A 134 7.18 -2.90 -8.78
CA ILE A 134 5.88 -2.64 -8.17
C ILE A 134 4.74 -3.21 -9.00
N ASN A 135 3.88 -4.00 -8.35
CA ASN A 135 2.62 -4.47 -8.92
C ASN A 135 1.55 -3.38 -8.90
N ASP A 136 0.88 -3.16 -10.04
CA ASP A 136 -0.29 -2.28 -10.10
C ASP A 136 -1.55 -2.95 -9.52
N LEU A 137 -2.41 -2.13 -8.92
CA LEU A 137 -3.76 -2.53 -8.52
C LEU A 137 -4.68 -2.43 -9.74
N ILE A 138 -4.76 -3.50 -10.53
CA ILE A 138 -5.56 -3.52 -11.76
C ILE A 138 -7.05 -3.80 -11.54
N GLU A 139 -7.42 -4.23 -10.33
CA GLU A 139 -8.77 -4.63 -9.94
C GLU A 139 -9.77 -3.46 -10.14
N ASN A 140 -9.55 -2.31 -9.62
CA ASN A 140 -10.50 -1.19 -9.64
C ASN A 140 -10.14 -0.07 -10.63
N GLY A 141 -9.64 -0.42 -11.78
CA GLY A 141 -9.55 0.50 -12.92
C GLY A 141 -8.27 1.32 -13.03
N GLY A 142 -7.31 1.22 -12.10
CA GLY A 142 -6.15 2.11 -12.12
C GLY A 142 -4.78 1.44 -12.06
N ALA A 143 -3.83 1.97 -12.83
CA ALA A 143 -2.43 1.83 -12.52
C ALA A 143 -2.10 2.79 -11.36
N ASN A 144 -1.59 2.31 -10.23
CA ASN A 144 -1.44 3.13 -9.01
C ASN A 144 -0.07 3.79 -8.86
N GLY A 145 0.82 3.64 -9.82
CA GLY A 145 2.07 4.39 -9.81
C GLY A 145 3.18 3.77 -8.97
N ARG A 146 3.67 4.48 -7.91
CA ARG A 146 4.88 4.11 -7.16
C ARG A 146 4.60 3.44 -5.82
N GLN A 147 3.35 3.15 -5.50
CA GLN A 147 2.92 2.62 -4.21
C GLN A 147 3.19 1.11 -4.15
N PHE A 148 4.04 0.68 -3.20
CA PHE A 148 4.30 -0.74 -3.01
C PHE A 148 3.12 -1.44 -2.33
N ARG A 149 2.71 -2.61 -2.86
CA ARG A 149 1.64 -3.46 -2.30
C ARG A 149 2.25 -4.45 -1.30
N PHE A 150 2.11 -4.16 0.00
CA PHE A 150 2.68 -5.00 1.05
C PHE A 150 2.07 -6.40 1.13
N GLU A 151 0.91 -6.62 0.55
CA GLU A 151 0.31 -7.95 0.42
C GLU A 151 1.14 -8.92 -0.47
N MET A 152 2.10 -8.41 -1.25
CA MET A 152 3.05 -9.22 -2.01
C MET A 152 4.18 -9.81 -1.17
N LEU A 153 4.39 -9.33 0.07
CA LEU A 153 5.44 -9.79 0.98
C LEU A 153 4.85 -10.59 2.15
N PRO A 154 5.12 -11.90 2.25
CA PRO A 154 4.76 -12.69 3.43
C PRO A 154 5.46 -12.17 4.69
N ALA A 155 4.70 -11.93 5.74
CA ALA A 155 5.26 -11.51 7.03
C ALA A 155 6.21 -12.58 7.62
N GLU A 156 5.96 -13.85 7.32
CA GLU A 156 6.74 -14.99 7.81
C GLU A 156 8.14 -15.11 7.19
N PHE A 157 8.46 -14.34 6.13
CA PHE A 157 9.79 -14.31 5.52
C PHE A 157 10.66 -13.17 6.05
N VAL A 158 10.09 -12.28 6.86
CA VAL A 158 10.70 -11.04 7.31
C VAL A 158 11.34 -11.20 8.68
N SER A 159 12.58 -10.77 8.81
CA SER A 159 13.34 -10.75 10.07
C SER A 159 13.25 -9.40 10.79
N GLN A 160 13.20 -8.31 10.05
CA GLN A 160 13.16 -6.94 10.57
C GLN A 160 12.56 -6.00 9.53
N ILE A 161 11.96 -4.90 9.99
CA ILE A 161 11.54 -3.78 9.14
C ILE A 161 12.04 -2.51 9.78
N ASP A 162 12.76 -1.70 8.99
CA ASP A 162 13.26 -0.40 9.41
C ASP A 162 12.46 0.72 8.73
N VAL A 163 11.99 1.66 9.52
CA VAL A 163 11.32 2.88 9.06
C VAL A 163 12.24 4.06 9.31
N VAL A 164 12.97 4.47 8.29
CA VAL A 164 13.93 5.57 8.38
C VAL A 164 13.20 6.88 8.07
N LYS A 165 13.18 7.77 9.05
CA LYS A 165 12.48 9.07 8.98
C LYS A 165 13.41 10.24 8.67
N THR A 166 14.72 10.12 8.98
CA THR A 166 15.76 11.12 8.70
C THR A 166 16.85 10.50 7.83
N PRO A 167 16.80 10.67 6.50
CA PRO A 167 17.74 10.01 5.59
C PRO A 167 19.17 10.58 5.72
N THR A 168 20.13 9.74 5.39
CA THR A 168 21.54 10.07 5.22
C THR A 168 21.89 10.11 3.72
N ALA A 169 23.04 10.72 3.36
CA ALA A 169 23.42 10.92 1.96
C ALA A 169 23.63 9.61 1.17
N ASP A 170 23.99 8.53 1.85
CA ASP A 170 24.18 7.19 1.27
C ASP A 170 22.86 6.48 0.95
N MET A 171 21.72 6.92 1.47
CA MET A 171 20.42 6.28 1.20
C MET A 171 19.88 6.65 -0.18
N THR A 172 19.30 5.68 -0.88
CA THR A 172 18.62 5.91 -2.15
C THR A 172 17.48 6.89 -1.95
N GLU A 173 17.35 7.85 -2.84
CA GLU A 173 16.36 8.91 -2.80
C GLU A 173 14.93 8.39 -3.06
N GLY A 174 13.92 9.23 -2.81
CA GLY A 174 12.49 8.92 -3.06
C GLY A 174 11.64 8.84 -1.79
N ALA A 175 12.18 9.26 -0.64
CA ALA A 175 11.61 9.04 0.67
C ALA A 175 11.19 10.32 1.39
N LEU A 176 10.32 11.13 0.78
CA LEU A 176 9.76 12.33 1.44
C LEU A 176 9.01 11.94 2.74
N GLY A 177 8.28 10.85 2.73
CA GLY A 177 7.61 10.31 3.93
C GLY A 177 8.58 9.52 4.80
N GLY A 178 9.34 8.63 4.21
CA GLY A 178 10.34 7.76 4.85
C GLY A 178 10.78 6.62 3.95
N ASN A 179 11.95 6.03 4.22
CA ASN A 179 12.39 4.77 3.66
C ASN A 179 11.91 3.63 4.55
N ILE A 180 11.34 2.60 3.94
CA ILE A 180 10.91 1.37 4.58
C ILE A 180 11.75 0.25 4.01
N ASP A 181 12.69 -0.25 4.81
CA ASP A 181 13.53 -1.37 4.42
C ASP A 181 13.06 -2.66 5.09
N VAL A 182 12.65 -3.63 4.28
CA VAL A 182 12.19 -4.94 4.74
C VAL A 182 13.34 -5.93 4.62
N HIS A 183 13.79 -6.45 5.75
CA HIS A 183 14.88 -7.45 5.82
C HIS A 183 14.30 -8.86 5.91
N THR A 184 14.81 -9.77 5.08
CA THR A 184 14.49 -11.19 5.15
C THR A 184 15.45 -11.92 6.08
N PHE A 185 15.06 -13.12 6.57
CA PHE A 185 15.92 -13.95 7.37
C PHE A 185 17.23 -14.31 6.68
N ARG A 186 18.33 -14.38 7.45
CA ARG A 186 19.69 -14.67 7.00
C ARG A 186 20.15 -16.03 7.55
N PRO A 187 20.61 -16.97 6.68
CA PRO A 187 20.93 -18.34 7.14
C PRO A 187 22.08 -18.40 8.16
N LEU A 188 23.10 -17.56 8.06
CA LEU A 188 24.19 -17.56 9.04
C LEU A 188 23.75 -17.05 10.42
N GLU A 189 22.74 -16.17 10.48
CA GLU A 189 22.15 -15.65 11.72
C GLU A 189 21.12 -16.65 12.30
N VAL A 190 20.26 -17.21 11.46
CA VAL A 190 19.23 -18.18 11.88
C VAL A 190 19.82 -19.49 12.37
N GLY A 191 20.96 -19.91 11.81
CA GLY A 191 21.56 -21.21 12.09
C GLY A 191 20.81 -22.36 11.41
N THR A 192 21.03 -23.59 11.89
CA THR A 192 20.33 -24.79 11.37
C THR A 192 19.02 -24.98 12.12
N LYS A 193 17.88 -24.78 11.39
CA LYS A 193 16.54 -24.78 11.98
C LYS A 193 15.46 -25.01 10.92
N THR A 194 14.42 -25.74 11.27
CA THR A 194 13.23 -25.90 10.44
C THR A 194 11.99 -25.46 11.20
N THR A 195 11.12 -24.67 10.56
CA THR A 195 9.86 -24.23 11.12
C THR A 195 8.72 -24.55 10.15
N LEU A 196 7.64 -25.11 10.67
CA LEU A 196 6.38 -25.33 9.95
C LEU A 196 5.28 -24.56 10.68
N ASN A 197 4.50 -23.78 9.93
CA ASN A 197 3.36 -23.03 10.45
C ASN A 197 2.13 -23.37 9.62
N LEU A 198 1.09 -23.93 10.25
CA LEU A 198 -0.18 -24.27 9.63
C LEU A 198 -1.28 -23.46 10.30
N ARG A 199 -2.07 -22.73 9.48
CA ARG A 199 -3.14 -21.85 9.98
C ARG A 199 -4.42 -22.01 9.15
N GLY A 200 -5.56 -21.70 9.77
CA GLY A 200 -6.83 -21.45 9.10
C GLY A 200 -7.18 -19.97 9.24
N THR A 201 -7.64 -19.33 8.16
CA THR A 201 -8.21 -17.97 8.20
C THR A 201 -9.71 -18.05 7.99
N TYR A 202 -10.48 -17.63 8.98
CA TYR A 202 -11.93 -17.53 8.97
C TYR A 202 -12.36 -16.08 8.88
N THR A 203 -13.28 -15.75 7.96
CA THR A 203 -13.87 -14.42 7.82
C THR A 203 -15.37 -14.50 8.03
N THR A 204 -15.90 -13.76 8.99
CA THR A 204 -17.31 -13.87 9.45
C THR A 204 -18.34 -13.61 8.37
N LEU A 205 -18.11 -12.64 7.46
CA LEU A 205 -19.08 -12.32 6.39
C LEU A 205 -19.09 -13.35 5.26
N THR A 206 -18.02 -14.13 5.09
CA THR A 206 -17.97 -15.19 4.05
C THR A 206 -18.32 -16.56 4.59
N ASP A 207 -18.25 -16.73 5.91
CA ASP A 207 -18.41 -18.02 6.62
C ASP A 207 -17.51 -19.13 6.04
N LYS A 208 -16.28 -18.75 5.61
CA LYS A 208 -15.32 -19.67 4.97
C LYS A 208 -14.02 -19.70 5.74
N VAL A 209 -13.47 -20.89 5.89
CA VAL A 209 -12.09 -21.12 6.36
C VAL A 209 -11.19 -21.38 5.16
N LYS A 210 -10.09 -20.63 5.06
CA LYS A 210 -9.06 -20.82 4.04
C LYS A 210 -7.74 -21.26 4.70
N PRO A 211 -7.05 -22.28 4.14
CA PRO A 211 -5.80 -22.77 4.69
C PRO A 211 -4.63 -21.82 4.39
N ASN A 212 -3.68 -21.79 5.34
CA ASN A 212 -2.39 -21.13 5.19
C ASN A 212 -1.30 -22.08 5.71
N ALA A 213 -0.24 -22.25 4.96
CA ALA A 213 0.88 -23.11 5.32
C ALA A 213 2.20 -22.40 4.96
N THR A 214 3.12 -22.33 5.92
CA THR A 214 4.47 -21.81 5.71
C THR A 214 5.48 -22.81 6.22
N ALA A 215 6.47 -23.14 5.39
CA ALA A 215 7.63 -23.91 5.77
C ALA A 215 8.89 -23.06 5.56
N LEU A 216 9.79 -23.04 6.54
CA LEU A 216 11.08 -22.40 6.47
C LEU A 216 12.13 -23.39 6.98
N SER A 217 13.18 -23.61 6.21
CA SER A 217 14.32 -24.41 6.60
C SER A 217 15.62 -23.67 6.35
N SER A 218 16.48 -23.62 7.33
CA SER A 218 17.79 -22.99 7.28
C SER A 218 18.85 -24.00 7.68
N PHE A 219 19.95 -23.98 6.98
CA PHE A 219 21.15 -24.76 7.26
C PHE A 219 22.36 -23.83 7.37
N LYS A 220 23.19 -24.06 8.38
CA LYS A 220 24.48 -23.41 8.58
C LYS A 220 25.55 -24.48 8.70
N SER A 221 26.63 -24.35 7.91
CA SER A 221 27.79 -25.28 7.98
C SER A 221 28.43 -25.26 9.36
N GLY A 222 29.05 -26.38 9.77
CA GLY A 222 29.68 -26.52 11.09
C GLY A 222 30.81 -25.51 11.36
N ASN A 223 31.50 -25.06 10.31
CA ASN A 223 32.52 -24.00 10.40
C ASN A 223 31.96 -22.59 10.30
N GLY A 224 30.64 -22.43 10.13
CA GLY A 224 29.96 -21.13 10.06
C GLY A 224 30.19 -20.33 8.78
N THR A 225 30.92 -20.88 7.77
CA THR A 225 31.29 -20.13 6.56
C THR A 225 30.26 -20.16 5.46
N PHE A 226 29.30 -21.08 5.51
CA PHE A 226 28.21 -21.18 4.51
C PHE A 226 26.86 -21.41 5.17
N GLY A 227 25.85 -20.75 4.64
CA GLY A 227 24.47 -20.98 5.04
C GLY A 227 23.51 -20.88 3.86
N ILE A 228 22.43 -21.67 3.90
CA ILE A 228 21.33 -21.59 2.94
C ILE A 228 20.01 -21.67 3.69
N LEU A 229 19.07 -20.81 3.31
CA LEU A 229 17.71 -20.78 3.81
C LEU A 229 16.74 -20.87 2.63
N ALA A 230 15.75 -21.74 2.76
CA ALA A 230 14.62 -21.82 1.84
C ALA A 230 13.32 -21.72 2.62
N ALA A 231 12.38 -20.91 2.10
CA ALA A 231 11.03 -20.81 2.64
C ALA A 231 9.99 -20.87 1.53
N ALA A 232 8.84 -21.48 1.83
CA ALA A 232 7.69 -21.55 0.94
C ALA A 232 6.41 -21.26 1.73
N GLN A 233 5.49 -20.52 1.12
CA GLN A 233 4.18 -20.22 1.69
C GLN A 233 3.07 -20.41 0.69
N TYR A 234 2.01 -21.09 1.12
CA TYR A 234 0.68 -20.99 0.55
C TYR A 234 -0.22 -20.22 1.51
N TRP A 235 -0.90 -19.18 1.02
CA TRP A 235 -1.81 -18.36 1.80
C TRP A 235 -3.13 -18.18 1.05
N GLY A 236 -4.25 -18.43 1.73
CA GLY A 236 -5.59 -18.22 1.23
C GLY A 236 -6.42 -17.32 2.13
N LYS A 237 -7.29 -16.51 1.53
CA LYS A 237 -8.26 -15.68 2.24
C LYS A 237 -9.51 -15.47 1.38
N SER A 238 -10.69 -15.57 2.00
CA SER A 238 -11.94 -15.14 1.41
C SER A 238 -12.36 -13.82 2.05
N VAL A 239 -12.73 -12.83 1.25
CA VAL A 239 -13.16 -11.52 1.72
C VAL A 239 -14.54 -11.23 1.18
N ARG A 240 -15.40 -10.64 1.99
CA ARG A 240 -16.65 -9.99 1.57
C ARG A 240 -16.66 -8.59 2.14
N ASN A 241 -17.08 -7.63 1.33
CA ASN A 241 -17.31 -6.26 1.70
C ASN A 241 -18.77 -5.89 1.36
N ASP A 242 -19.56 -5.68 2.37
CA ASP A 242 -20.88 -5.12 2.21
C ASP A 242 -20.78 -3.61 2.26
N ARG A 243 -21.18 -2.93 1.19
CA ARG A 243 -21.07 -1.47 1.12
C ARG A 243 -22.28 -0.81 0.48
N THR A 244 -22.59 0.39 0.91
CA THR A 244 -23.41 1.32 0.16
C THR A 244 -22.69 2.64 0.06
N TYR A 245 -22.66 3.22 -1.13
CA TYR A 245 -21.94 4.46 -1.35
C TYR A 245 -22.61 5.36 -2.37
N ASN A 246 -22.30 6.67 -2.27
CA ASN A 246 -22.66 7.69 -3.22
C ASN A 246 -21.39 8.12 -3.99
N THR A 247 -21.46 8.20 -5.30
CA THR A 247 -20.30 8.61 -6.12
C THR A 247 -19.93 10.07 -5.98
N GLY A 248 -20.71 10.85 -5.24
CA GLY A 248 -20.47 12.26 -4.93
C GLY A 248 -21.78 13.03 -4.81
N TRP A 249 -21.66 14.26 -4.34
CA TRP A 249 -22.73 15.24 -4.31
C TRP A 249 -22.41 16.33 -5.31
N TYR A 250 -23.39 16.67 -6.16
CA TYR A 250 -23.20 17.55 -7.29
C TYR A 250 -24.04 18.79 -7.18
N LEU A 251 -23.42 19.95 -7.44
CA LEU A 251 -24.07 21.24 -7.44
C LEU A 251 -24.94 21.43 -8.70
N ASP A 252 -26.14 21.99 -8.51
CA ASP A 252 -27.02 22.48 -9.57
C ASP A 252 -27.50 21.44 -10.62
N LYS A 253 -27.51 20.17 -10.30
CA LYS A 253 -28.01 19.12 -11.21
C LYS A 253 -29.50 19.22 -11.51
N PHE A 254 -30.27 19.78 -10.59
CA PHE A 254 -31.72 20.02 -10.72
C PHE A 254 -32.08 21.52 -10.64
N SER A 255 -31.22 22.39 -11.14
CA SER A 255 -31.38 23.85 -11.05
C SER A 255 -32.67 24.36 -11.71
N SER A 256 -33.18 23.68 -12.74
CA SER A 256 -34.49 24.00 -13.35
C SER A 256 -35.68 23.84 -12.39
N ALA A 257 -35.59 22.97 -11.41
CA ALA A 257 -36.63 22.67 -10.43
C ALA A 257 -36.39 23.35 -9.07
N LEU A 258 -35.16 23.54 -8.68
CA LEU A 258 -34.72 23.97 -7.33
C LEU A 258 -34.09 25.37 -7.30
N GLY A 259 -33.75 25.94 -8.45
CA GLY A 259 -32.83 27.06 -8.52
C GLY A 259 -31.37 26.62 -8.36
N SER A 260 -30.42 27.57 -8.31
CA SER A 260 -28.99 27.29 -8.16
C SER A 260 -28.55 27.30 -6.70
N GLY A 261 -27.42 26.66 -6.42
CA GLY A 261 -26.78 26.61 -5.11
C GLY A 261 -27.07 25.35 -4.30
N PHE A 262 -27.76 24.36 -4.86
CA PHE A 262 -28.12 23.13 -4.14
C PHE A 262 -27.34 21.90 -4.60
N TYR A 263 -26.80 21.17 -3.63
CA TYR A 263 -26.16 19.88 -3.84
C TYR A 263 -27.19 18.73 -3.80
N THR A 264 -27.13 17.87 -4.80
CA THR A 264 -27.95 16.65 -4.90
C THR A 264 -27.06 15.41 -4.96
N PRO A 265 -27.57 14.24 -4.50
CA PRO A 265 -26.81 13.00 -4.56
C PRO A 265 -26.55 12.58 -6.01
N GLY A 266 -25.36 12.08 -6.27
CA GLY A 266 -25.05 11.38 -7.51
C GLY A 266 -25.51 9.92 -7.46
N ARG A 267 -24.87 9.05 -8.26
CA ARG A 267 -25.18 7.62 -8.27
C ARG A 267 -25.02 7.02 -6.87
N THR A 268 -26.10 6.44 -6.35
CA THR A 268 -26.08 5.69 -5.08
C THR A 268 -26.04 4.20 -5.39
N ARG A 269 -25.28 3.42 -4.59
CA ARG A 269 -24.93 2.07 -4.97
C ARG A 269 -24.83 1.12 -3.79
N PRO A 270 -25.89 0.39 -3.40
CA PRO A 270 -25.78 -0.84 -2.62
C PRO A 270 -24.98 -1.89 -3.38
N THR A 271 -23.96 -2.48 -2.74
CA THR A 271 -23.00 -3.37 -3.41
C THR A 271 -22.45 -4.41 -2.44
N VAL A 272 -22.37 -5.66 -2.88
CA VAL A 272 -21.59 -6.71 -2.24
C VAL A 272 -20.38 -7.01 -3.12
N GLU A 273 -19.19 -6.92 -2.56
CA GLU A 273 -17.94 -7.31 -3.20
C GLU A 273 -17.41 -8.56 -2.53
N THR A 274 -16.97 -9.55 -3.30
CA THR A 274 -16.31 -10.74 -2.78
C THR A 274 -14.97 -10.93 -3.45
N GLU A 275 -13.98 -11.43 -2.70
CA GLU A 275 -12.70 -11.83 -3.22
C GLU A 275 -12.28 -13.17 -2.66
N ASP A 276 -11.86 -14.07 -3.56
CA ASP A 276 -11.06 -15.23 -3.19
C ASP A 276 -9.60 -14.96 -3.57
N ARG A 277 -8.75 -14.88 -2.55
CA ARG A 277 -7.32 -14.58 -2.67
C ARG A 277 -6.49 -15.84 -2.44
N LYS A 278 -5.47 -16.05 -3.29
CA LYS A 278 -4.50 -17.13 -3.16
C LYS A 278 -3.11 -16.58 -3.42
N ARG A 279 -2.20 -16.69 -2.46
CA ARG A 279 -0.80 -16.31 -2.62
C ARG A 279 0.09 -17.54 -2.49
N LEU A 280 1.00 -17.69 -3.44
CA LEU A 280 2.11 -18.64 -3.39
C LEU A 280 3.41 -17.86 -3.40
N SER A 281 4.25 -18.08 -2.40
CA SER A 281 5.52 -17.35 -2.26
C SER A 281 6.66 -18.31 -1.95
N GLY A 282 7.85 -17.99 -2.46
CA GLY A 282 9.10 -18.69 -2.17
C GLY A 282 10.24 -17.71 -1.92
N LEU A 283 11.09 -18.02 -0.94
CA LEU A 283 12.32 -17.28 -0.63
C LEU A 283 13.49 -18.26 -0.58
N ILE A 284 14.59 -17.89 -1.22
CA ILE A 284 15.90 -18.55 -1.06
C ILE A 284 16.90 -17.47 -0.69
N SER A 285 17.67 -17.69 0.38
CA SER A 285 18.80 -16.86 0.76
C SER A 285 20.01 -17.75 0.97
N ALA A 286 21.13 -17.44 0.31
CA ALA A 286 22.39 -18.13 0.48
C ALA A 286 23.48 -17.14 0.91
N GLN A 287 24.22 -17.47 1.94
CA GLN A 287 25.36 -16.68 2.43
C GLN A 287 26.63 -17.51 2.41
N TRP A 288 27.70 -16.92 1.90
CA TRP A 288 29.02 -17.51 1.86
C TRP A 288 30.04 -16.52 2.41
N GLN A 289 30.70 -16.89 3.51
CA GLN A 289 31.71 -16.11 4.23
C GLN A 289 33.00 -16.94 4.36
N PRO A 290 33.81 -17.02 3.27
CA PRO A 290 35.01 -17.84 3.27
C PRO A 290 36.08 -17.33 4.25
N THR A 291 36.13 -16.03 4.50
CA THR A 291 36.96 -15.37 5.50
C THR A 291 36.13 -14.39 6.32
N PRO A 292 36.56 -13.94 7.50
CA PRO A 292 35.84 -12.95 8.29
C PRO A 292 35.61 -11.62 7.55
N GLU A 293 36.46 -11.29 6.59
CA GLU A 293 36.41 -10.04 5.83
C GLU A 293 35.49 -10.10 4.60
N LEU A 294 35.17 -11.30 4.09
CA LEU A 294 34.50 -11.45 2.81
C LEU A 294 33.20 -12.21 2.95
N GLN A 295 32.07 -11.56 2.64
CA GLN A 295 30.73 -12.18 2.66
C GLN A 295 29.97 -11.92 1.36
N THR A 296 29.46 -12.99 0.77
CA THR A 296 28.54 -12.95 -0.38
C THR A 296 27.14 -13.37 0.06
N THR A 297 26.11 -12.64 -0.34
CA THR A 297 24.71 -12.97 -0.07
C THR A 297 23.92 -12.95 -1.37
N LEU A 298 23.23 -14.05 -1.68
CA LEU A 298 22.29 -14.16 -2.79
C LEU A 298 20.88 -14.32 -2.23
N ASP A 299 19.96 -13.48 -2.67
CA ASP A 299 18.55 -13.53 -2.29
C ASP A 299 17.68 -13.71 -3.53
N VAL A 300 16.70 -14.62 -3.48
CA VAL A 300 15.68 -14.81 -4.49
C VAL A 300 14.31 -14.84 -3.79
N LEU A 301 13.43 -13.92 -4.13
CA LEU A 301 12.04 -13.93 -3.69
C LEU A 301 11.14 -14.01 -4.92
N ALA A 302 10.18 -14.92 -4.90
CA ALA A 302 9.14 -15.03 -5.91
C ALA A 302 7.77 -15.14 -5.25
N THR A 303 6.80 -14.33 -5.71
CA THR A 303 5.42 -14.32 -5.19
C THR A 303 4.44 -14.25 -6.34
N ARG A 304 3.40 -15.07 -6.29
CA ARG A 304 2.19 -14.95 -7.12
C ARG A 304 0.98 -14.76 -6.22
N LEU A 305 0.18 -13.74 -6.50
CA LEU A 305 -1.10 -13.47 -5.87
C LEU A 305 -2.20 -13.48 -6.94
N ASP A 306 -3.16 -14.38 -6.80
CA ASP A 306 -4.39 -14.43 -7.59
C ASP A 306 -5.53 -13.87 -6.74
N VAL A 307 -6.29 -12.91 -7.29
CA VAL A 307 -7.46 -12.29 -6.69
C VAL A 307 -8.64 -12.48 -7.63
N ALA A 308 -9.52 -13.43 -7.32
CA ALA A 308 -10.79 -13.58 -8.00
C ALA A 308 -11.80 -12.63 -7.35
N TYR A 309 -12.18 -11.59 -8.08
CA TYR A 309 -13.09 -10.52 -7.65
C TYR A 309 -14.46 -10.73 -8.29
N ASP A 310 -15.53 -10.60 -7.50
CA ASP A 310 -16.91 -10.62 -7.96
C ASP A 310 -17.71 -9.56 -7.22
N GLU A 311 -18.41 -8.70 -7.96
CA GLU A 311 -19.18 -7.57 -7.44
C GLU A 311 -20.63 -7.68 -7.90
N PHE A 312 -21.55 -7.51 -6.95
CA PHE A 312 -22.99 -7.50 -7.13
C PHE A 312 -23.54 -6.12 -6.74
N GLY A 313 -23.83 -5.26 -7.71
CA GLY A 313 -24.27 -3.89 -7.47
C GLY A 313 -25.71 -3.62 -7.91
N LEU A 314 -26.39 -2.76 -7.15
CA LEU A 314 -27.60 -2.08 -7.60
C LEU A 314 -27.25 -0.60 -7.77
N ASP A 315 -27.02 -0.18 -9.00
CA ASP A 315 -26.68 1.21 -9.34
C ASP A 315 -27.96 2.03 -9.52
N ILE A 316 -28.09 3.12 -8.82
CA ILE A 316 -29.23 4.03 -8.87
C ILE A 316 -28.73 5.41 -9.28
N TYR A 317 -29.25 5.94 -10.38
CA TYR A 317 -28.78 7.17 -11.01
C TYR A 317 -29.87 8.28 -10.92
N PRO A 318 -29.91 9.05 -9.83
CA PRO A 318 -30.96 10.03 -9.60
C PRO A 318 -30.90 11.23 -10.55
N ASP A 319 -29.75 11.49 -11.19
CA ASP A 319 -29.48 12.68 -12.00
C ASP A 319 -29.10 12.38 -13.47
N ASP A 320 -29.28 11.13 -13.93
CA ASP A 320 -28.79 10.71 -15.24
C ASP A 320 -29.81 10.97 -16.36
N SER A 321 -29.53 11.96 -17.17
CA SER A 321 -30.24 12.29 -18.40
C SER A 321 -29.56 11.80 -19.69
N SER A 322 -28.54 10.91 -19.59
CA SER A 322 -27.77 10.43 -20.74
C SER A 322 -28.52 9.41 -21.62
N VAL A 323 -29.66 8.89 -21.15
CA VAL A 323 -30.44 7.90 -21.89
C VAL A 323 -31.57 8.59 -22.66
N ALA A 324 -31.57 8.44 -23.97
CA ALA A 324 -32.63 9.03 -24.83
C ALA A 324 -34.03 8.62 -24.40
N GLY A 325 -34.92 9.58 -24.27
CA GLY A 325 -36.30 9.36 -23.84
C GLY A 325 -36.51 9.31 -22.30
N HIS A 326 -35.43 9.38 -21.52
CA HIS A 326 -35.50 9.37 -20.07
C HIS A 326 -34.84 10.61 -19.47
N LYS A 327 -35.52 11.26 -18.53
CA LYS A 327 -35.01 12.43 -17.83
C LYS A 327 -35.52 12.41 -16.38
N PRO A 328 -34.66 12.26 -15.39
CA PRO A 328 -35.04 12.35 -13.98
C PRO A 328 -35.64 13.71 -13.65
N VAL A 329 -36.77 13.72 -12.95
CA VAL A 329 -37.52 14.92 -12.55
C VAL A 329 -37.85 14.83 -11.07
N ILE A 330 -37.50 15.86 -10.30
CA ILE A 330 -37.92 15.98 -8.89
C ILE A 330 -39.42 16.27 -8.84
N VAL A 331 -40.12 15.54 -7.96
CA VAL A 331 -41.52 15.74 -7.70
C VAL A 331 -41.71 17.01 -6.86
N PRO A 332 -42.50 17.99 -7.30
CA PRO A 332 -42.76 19.21 -6.52
C PRO A 332 -43.26 18.90 -5.11
N GLY A 333 -42.77 19.63 -4.11
CA GLY A 333 -43.17 19.46 -2.71
C GLY A 333 -42.56 18.28 -1.96
N SER A 334 -41.81 17.40 -2.65
CA SER A 334 -41.13 16.24 -2.00
C SER A 334 -39.75 16.56 -1.42
N VAL A 335 -39.20 17.74 -1.70
CA VAL A 335 -37.84 18.12 -1.36
C VAL A 335 -37.73 18.52 0.11
N LYS A 336 -36.72 17.95 0.81
CA LYS A 336 -36.27 18.42 2.12
C LYS A 336 -34.83 18.93 1.99
N LEU A 337 -34.58 20.09 2.55
CA LEU A 337 -33.28 20.74 2.55
C LEU A 337 -32.67 20.75 3.95
N ASP A 338 -31.37 20.57 4.00
CA ASP A 338 -30.51 20.94 5.13
C ASP A 338 -29.43 21.91 4.58
N GLY A 339 -29.63 23.21 4.81
CA GLY A 339 -28.84 24.26 4.21
C GLY A 339 -28.86 24.20 2.68
N ASP A 340 -27.70 23.99 2.08
CA ASP A 340 -27.52 23.87 0.62
C ASP A 340 -27.63 22.41 0.10
N THR A 341 -28.10 21.50 0.92
CA THR A 341 -28.11 20.06 0.61
C THR A 341 -29.53 19.53 0.51
N VAL A 342 -29.87 18.87 -0.61
CA VAL A 342 -31.14 18.14 -0.77
C VAL A 342 -30.99 16.80 -0.05
N VAL A 343 -31.45 16.76 1.21
CA VAL A 343 -31.32 15.54 2.05
C VAL A 343 -32.40 14.51 1.73
N ALA A 344 -33.59 14.93 1.23
CA ALA A 344 -34.61 13.99 0.76
C ALA A 344 -35.37 14.55 -0.45
N ALA A 345 -35.76 13.65 -1.36
CA ALA A 345 -36.62 13.97 -2.51
C ALA A 345 -37.26 12.70 -3.09
N THR A 346 -38.38 12.86 -3.75
CA THR A 346 -38.94 11.89 -4.70
C THR A 346 -38.55 12.34 -6.12
N ILE A 347 -37.95 11.41 -6.90
CA ILE A 347 -37.49 11.69 -8.25
C ILE A 347 -38.11 10.66 -9.18
N ASN A 348 -38.82 11.12 -10.20
CA ASN A 348 -39.40 10.26 -11.23
C ASN A 348 -38.41 9.93 -12.33
N ASP A 349 -38.63 8.81 -13.03
CA ASP A 349 -37.83 8.36 -14.19
C ASP A 349 -36.35 8.13 -13.88
N VAL A 350 -36.05 7.61 -12.70
CA VAL A 350 -34.68 7.29 -12.25
C VAL A 350 -34.25 5.93 -12.81
N ARG A 351 -33.02 5.85 -13.32
CA ARG A 351 -32.43 4.60 -13.78
C ARG A 351 -31.95 3.77 -12.60
N PHE A 352 -32.47 2.54 -12.52
CA PHE A 352 -31.96 1.46 -11.68
C PHE A 352 -31.22 0.44 -12.55
N MET A 353 -30.08 -0.07 -12.08
CA MET A 353 -29.26 -0.97 -12.86
C MET A 353 -28.70 -2.08 -11.99
N GLY A 354 -29.08 -3.33 -12.28
CA GLY A 354 -28.41 -4.51 -11.73
C GLY A 354 -27.09 -4.72 -12.45
N THR A 355 -26.00 -4.72 -11.71
CA THR A 355 -24.62 -4.83 -12.24
C THR A 355 -23.93 -6.02 -11.62
N ARG A 356 -23.30 -6.85 -12.44
CA ARG A 356 -22.27 -7.80 -11.99
C ARG A 356 -20.97 -7.52 -12.68
N GLU A 357 -19.90 -7.44 -11.89
CA GLU A 357 -18.52 -7.29 -12.37
C GLU A 357 -17.67 -8.44 -11.84
N TYR A 358 -17.01 -9.15 -12.74
CA TYR A 358 -16.12 -10.25 -12.40
C TYR A 358 -14.72 -9.99 -12.99
N SER A 359 -13.66 -10.34 -12.25
CA SER A 359 -12.30 -10.41 -12.78
C SER A 359 -11.45 -11.40 -12.00
N LEU A 360 -10.48 -12.02 -12.69
CA LEU A 360 -9.35 -12.70 -12.07
C LEU A 360 -8.09 -11.86 -12.28
N ASN A 361 -7.57 -11.29 -11.21
CA ASN A 361 -6.40 -10.44 -11.23
C ASN A 361 -5.20 -11.25 -10.74
N ARG A 362 -4.19 -11.41 -11.60
CA ARG A 362 -2.94 -12.10 -11.27
C ARG A 362 -1.81 -11.12 -11.12
N HIS A 363 -1.06 -11.27 -10.03
CA HIS A 363 0.09 -10.44 -9.69
C HIS A 363 1.29 -11.34 -9.43
N ASP A 364 2.32 -11.21 -10.26
CA ASP A 364 3.60 -11.90 -10.12
C ASP A 364 4.66 -10.88 -9.69
N LEU A 365 5.50 -11.24 -8.73
CA LEU A 365 6.70 -10.50 -8.32
C LEU A 365 7.86 -11.48 -8.21
N ILE A 366 8.98 -11.15 -8.85
CA ILE A 366 10.24 -11.86 -8.65
C ILE A 366 11.36 -10.84 -8.47
N THR A 367 12.25 -11.09 -7.52
CA THR A 367 13.46 -10.30 -7.31
C THR A 367 14.64 -11.19 -7.03
N ILE A 368 15.78 -10.86 -7.62
CA ILE A 368 17.07 -11.55 -7.45
C ILE A 368 18.10 -10.49 -7.07
N GLY A 369 18.66 -10.61 -5.88
CA GLY A 369 19.62 -9.68 -5.33
C GLY A 369 20.93 -10.35 -4.94
N LEU A 370 22.06 -9.73 -5.29
CA LEU A 370 23.40 -10.14 -4.90
C LEU A 370 24.04 -9.01 -4.10
N LYS A 371 24.55 -9.32 -2.91
CA LYS A 371 25.34 -8.41 -2.07
C LYS A 371 26.70 -9.03 -1.80
N GLN A 372 27.75 -8.28 -2.08
CA GLN A 372 29.13 -8.60 -1.72
C GLN A 372 29.61 -7.57 -0.69
N VAL A 373 30.11 -8.05 0.45
CA VAL A 373 30.73 -7.22 1.47
C VAL A 373 32.19 -7.66 1.58
N TRP A 374 33.12 -6.71 1.56
CA TRP A 374 34.53 -6.93 1.75
C TRP A 374 35.09 -5.90 2.74
N ASN A 375 35.57 -6.39 3.88
CA ASN A 375 36.06 -5.58 5.02
C ASN A 375 37.57 -5.76 5.22
N PRO A 376 38.45 -5.33 4.30
CA PRO A 376 39.88 -5.29 4.59
C PRO A 376 40.18 -4.23 5.66
N ALA A 377 41.31 -4.35 6.36
CA ALA A 377 41.63 -3.50 7.51
C ALA A 377 41.38 -2.01 7.24
N GLY A 378 40.50 -1.39 8.03
CA GLY A 378 40.12 0.02 7.94
C GLY A 378 39.17 0.40 6.78
N TRP A 379 38.76 -0.58 5.96
CA TRP A 379 37.82 -0.34 4.84
C TRP A 379 36.61 -1.24 4.92
N ASN A 380 35.49 -0.73 4.43
CA ASN A 380 34.30 -1.53 4.12
C ASN A 380 33.86 -1.23 2.70
N ILE A 381 33.86 -2.25 1.85
CA ILE A 381 33.44 -2.15 0.44
C ILE A 381 32.21 -3.01 0.24
N VAL A 382 31.12 -2.40 -0.20
CA VAL A 382 29.84 -3.09 -0.43
C VAL A 382 29.40 -2.90 -1.87
N ALA A 383 29.28 -4.02 -2.60
CA ALA A 383 28.67 -4.04 -3.92
C ALA A 383 27.29 -4.70 -3.85
N ASN A 384 26.30 -4.04 -4.41
CA ASN A 384 24.92 -4.52 -4.50
C ASN A 384 24.45 -4.54 -5.95
N ALA A 385 23.76 -5.63 -6.33
CA ALA A 385 23.05 -5.71 -7.59
C ALA A 385 21.66 -6.29 -7.37
N ASN A 386 20.66 -5.78 -8.07
CA ASN A 386 19.30 -6.30 -8.02
C ASN A 386 18.64 -6.29 -9.40
N TRP A 387 17.91 -7.34 -9.69
CA TRP A 387 16.95 -7.41 -10.79
C TRP A 387 15.59 -7.81 -10.22
N SER A 388 14.57 -7.03 -10.55
CA SER A 388 13.21 -7.29 -10.11
C SER A 388 12.23 -7.11 -11.26
N TYR A 389 11.17 -7.92 -11.25
CA TYR A 389 10.09 -7.89 -12.23
C TYR A 389 8.76 -8.08 -11.54
N ALA A 390 7.83 -7.17 -11.79
CA ALA A 390 6.45 -7.28 -11.37
C ALA A 390 5.51 -7.30 -12.58
N HIS A 391 4.51 -8.18 -12.56
CA HIS A 391 3.53 -8.32 -13.62
C HIS A 391 2.13 -8.43 -13.02
N SER A 392 1.25 -7.48 -13.36
CA SER A 392 -0.16 -7.48 -12.98
C SER A 392 -1.02 -7.59 -14.23
N PHE A 393 -1.84 -8.64 -14.34
CA PHE A 393 -2.58 -8.92 -15.57
C PHE A 393 -3.82 -9.77 -15.36
N HIS A 394 -4.72 -9.74 -16.33
CA HIS A 394 -5.82 -10.69 -16.45
C HIS A 394 -5.38 -11.86 -17.35
N PRO A 395 -5.49 -13.11 -16.92
CA PRO A 395 -4.99 -14.27 -17.67
C PRO A 395 -5.68 -14.50 -19.03
N SER A 396 -6.96 -14.11 -19.13
CA SER A 396 -7.76 -14.22 -20.36
C SER A 396 -8.76 -13.08 -20.48
N TYR A 397 -9.47 -12.96 -21.60
CA TYR A 397 -10.55 -11.98 -21.75
C TYR A 397 -11.74 -12.28 -20.85
N ALA A 398 -12.10 -13.53 -20.65
CA ALA A 398 -13.18 -13.95 -19.74
C ALA A 398 -12.85 -13.65 -18.27
N GLU A 399 -11.57 -13.48 -17.95
CA GLU A 399 -11.04 -13.12 -16.63
C GLU A 399 -10.62 -11.65 -16.54
N GLY A 400 -10.68 -10.88 -17.65
CA GLY A 400 -10.60 -9.42 -17.67
C GLY A 400 -11.78 -8.82 -16.92
N THR A 401 -11.71 -7.56 -16.49
CA THR A 401 -12.85 -6.91 -15.85
C THR A 401 -14.09 -7.00 -16.74
N VAL A 402 -14.91 -8.04 -16.51
CA VAL A 402 -16.14 -8.34 -17.27
C VAL A 402 -17.31 -7.74 -16.52
N ARG A 403 -18.02 -6.79 -17.14
CA ARG A 403 -19.15 -6.10 -16.55
C ARG A 403 -20.41 -6.34 -17.34
N SER A 404 -21.37 -7.06 -16.73
CA SER A 404 -22.70 -7.34 -17.25
C SER A 404 -23.72 -6.47 -16.53
N ARG A 405 -24.67 -5.88 -17.28
CA ARG A 405 -25.62 -4.89 -16.74
C ARG A 405 -27.01 -5.04 -17.33
N ILE A 406 -28.00 -4.84 -16.46
CA ILE A 406 -29.43 -4.79 -16.79
C ILE A 406 -30.04 -3.57 -16.14
N ARG A 407 -31.06 -2.93 -16.74
CA ARG A 407 -31.64 -1.70 -16.23
C ARG A 407 -33.15 -1.64 -16.37
N PHE A 408 -33.77 -0.80 -15.52
CA PHE A 408 -35.13 -0.32 -15.67
C PHE A 408 -35.22 1.14 -15.20
N PHE A 409 -36.36 1.78 -15.42
CA PHE A 409 -36.65 3.14 -14.97
C PHE A 409 -37.88 3.14 -14.07
N ALA A 410 -37.78 3.89 -12.94
CA ALA A 410 -38.86 3.94 -11.94
C ALA A 410 -38.74 5.20 -11.07
N PRO A 411 -39.78 5.58 -10.34
CA PRO A 411 -39.69 6.57 -9.28
C PRO A 411 -38.77 6.11 -8.16
N LEU A 412 -37.97 7.04 -7.62
CA LEU A 412 -37.07 6.87 -6.46
C LEU A 412 -37.56 7.77 -5.33
N SER A 413 -37.78 7.22 -4.14
CA SER A 413 -37.83 7.99 -2.90
C SER A 413 -36.47 7.86 -2.20
N TYR A 414 -35.75 8.97 -2.03
CA TYR A 414 -34.44 9.07 -1.43
C TYR A 414 -34.49 9.91 -0.17
N ASP A 415 -33.89 9.47 0.94
CA ASP A 415 -33.71 10.23 2.17
C ASP A 415 -32.38 9.90 2.86
N ALA A 416 -31.46 10.86 2.91
CA ALA A 416 -30.15 10.79 3.59
C ALA A 416 -30.10 11.70 4.83
N SER A 417 -31.23 12.12 5.37
CA SER A 417 -31.28 13.02 6.55
C SER A 417 -30.64 12.43 7.81
N GLY A 418 -30.36 11.12 7.84
CA GLY A 418 -29.62 10.45 8.91
C GLY A 418 -28.10 10.73 8.92
N GLY A 419 -27.57 11.47 7.92
CA GLY A 419 -26.14 11.77 7.78
C GLY A 419 -25.30 10.55 7.43
N TYR A 420 -23.98 10.67 7.55
CA TYR A 420 -23.04 9.70 6.99
C TYR A 420 -22.97 8.34 7.68
N LYS A 421 -23.49 8.20 8.90
CA LYS A 421 -23.53 6.92 9.66
C LYS A 421 -24.76 6.07 9.40
N VAL A 422 -25.75 6.60 8.70
CA VAL A 422 -27.00 5.93 8.36
C VAL A 422 -27.06 5.75 6.85
N ALA A 423 -27.29 4.54 6.38
CA ALA A 423 -27.48 4.32 4.96
C ALA A 423 -28.74 5.06 4.48
N PRO A 424 -28.69 5.74 3.32
CA PRO A 424 -29.87 6.45 2.81
C PRO A 424 -31.05 5.52 2.64
N THR A 425 -32.25 6.04 2.93
CA THR A 425 -33.49 5.40 2.50
C THR A 425 -33.57 5.45 0.98
N ILE A 426 -33.74 4.28 0.37
CA ILE A 426 -33.87 4.08 -1.08
C ILE A 426 -35.04 3.17 -1.32
N THR A 427 -36.16 3.72 -1.76
CA THR A 427 -37.34 2.93 -2.05
C THR A 427 -37.89 3.25 -3.45
N THR A 428 -38.48 2.25 -4.07
CA THR A 428 -39.17 2.35 -5.36
C THR A 428 -40.40 1.47 -5.35
N PRO A 429 -41.54 1.87 -5.98
CA PRO A 429 -42.70 1.01 -6.12
C PRO A 429 -42.48 -0.16 -7.07
N THR A 430 -41.42 -0.13 -7.90
CA THR A 430 -41.09 -1.18 -8.85
C THR A 430 -40.35 -2.32 -8.18
N ASN A 431 -40.81 -3.54 -8.35
CA ASN A 431 -40.15 -4.71 -7.79
C ASN A 431 -38.80 -4.95 -8.46
N VAL A 432 -37.69 -4.74 -7.73
CA VAL A 432 -36.30 -4.95 -8.18
C VAL A 432 -35.95 -6.43 -8.42
N LEU A 433 -36.78 -7.37 -7.97
CA LEU A 433 -36.58 -8.81 -8.18
C LEU A 433 -37.31 -9.35 -9.42
N ASN A 434 -38.18 -8.54 -10.08
CA ASN A 434 -38.90 -9.01 -11.25
C ASN A 434 -38.08 -8.83 -12.54
N PRO A 435 -37.58 -9.91 -13.16
CA PRO A 435 -36.75 -9.84 -14.36
C PRO A 435 -37.44 -9.24 -15.58
N ALA A 436 -38.81 -9.26 -15.62
CA ALA A 436 -39.58 -8.67 -16.71
C ALA A 436 -39.47 -7.14 -16.78
N ASN A 437 -39.06 -6.49 -15.69
CA ASN A 437 -38.85 -5.04 -15.66
C ASN A 437 -37.56 -4.62 -16.39
N TYR A 438 -36.62 -5.54 -16.62
CA TYR A 438 -35.26 -5.18 -17.03
C TYR A 438 -35.07 -5.30 -18.54
N THR A 439 -34.30 -4.32 -19.06
CA THR A 439 -33.68 -4.35 -20.39
C THR A 439 -32.18 -4.42 -20.27
N LEU A 440 -31.53 -4.89 -21.33
CA LEU A 440 -30.06 -4.96 -21.37
C LEU A 440 -29.43 -3.57 -21.40
N TYR A 441 -28.19 -3.50 -20.89
CA TYR A 441 -27.30 -2.34 -20.97
C TYR A 441 -25.94 -2.77 -21.54
N PRO A 442 -25.13 -1.87 -22.08
CA PRO A 442 -23.85 -2.23 -22.69
C PRO A 442 -23.00 -3.19 -21.84
N PHE A 443 -22.58 -4.26 -22.47
CA PHE A 443 -21.66 -5.26 -21.90
C PHE A 443 -20.23 -4.80 -22.12
N ASN A 444 -19.37 -4.91 -21.09
CA ASN A 444 -18.00 -4.43 -21.16
C ASN A 444 -17.02 -5.52 -20.71
N ILE A 445 -15.87 -5.57 -21.40
CA ILE A 445 -14.69 -6.31 -20.95
C ILE A 445 -13.50 -5.37 -21.01
N ALA A 446 -12.69 -5.30 -19.94
CA ALA A 446 -11.55 -4.40 -19.84
C ALA A 446 -10.30 -5.14 -19.34
N PRO A 447 -9.67 -5.98 -20.18
CA PRO A 447 -8.41 -6.62 -19.83
C PRO A 447 -7.30 -5.58 -19.68
N LYS A 448 -6.46 -5.79 -18.67
CA LYS A 448 -5.32 -4.94 -18.36
C LYS A 448 -4.06 -5.78 -18.23
N ASN A 449 -2.93 -5.18 -18.56
CA ASN A 449 -1.61 -5.81 -18.46
C ASN A 449 -0.60 -4.73 -18.08
N SER A 450 0.02 -4.86 -16.92
CA SER A 450 1.03 -3.95 -16.39
C SER A 450 2.29 -4.70 -16.05
N LYS A 451 3.40 -4.29 -16.62
CA LYS A 451 4.73 -4.85 -16.37
C LYS A 451 5.65 -3.77 -15.82
N ASP A 452 6.38 -4.09 -14.79
CA ASP A 452 7.38 -3.21 -14.18
C ASP A 452 8.71 -3.96 -14.07
N TRP A 453 9.76 -3.41 -14.61
CA TRP A 453 11.12 -3.91 -14.50
C TRP A 453 11.95 -2.93 -13.72
N ASP A 454 12.73 -3.45 -12.77
CA ASP A 454 13.64 -2.70 -11.94
C ASP A 454 15.03 -3.34 -11.98
N ARG A 455 16.06 -2.56 -12.27
CA ARG A 455 17.46 -2.98 -12.33
C ARG A 455 18.31 -1.99 -11.55
N TYR A 456 19.09 -2.50 -10.65
CA TYR A 456 19.85 -1.69 -9.70
C TYR A 456 21.23 -2.26 -9.51
N VAL A 457 22.23 -1.39 -9.53
CA VAL A 457 23.63 -1.68 -9.13
C VAL A 457 24.15 -0.54 -8.28
N ARG A 458 24.92 -0.86 -7.27
CA ARG A 458 25.49 0.10 -6.33
C ARG A 458 26.83 -0.37 -5.81
N LEU A 459 27.76 0.57 -5.60
CA LEU A 459 29.05 0.38 -4.93
C LEU A 459 29.18 1.44 -3.83
N ASP A 460 29.48 1.00 -2.61
CA ASP A 460 29.78 1.84 -1.46
C ASP A 460 31.20 1.51 -0.97
N ILE A 461 31.94 2.53 -0.58
CA ILE A 461 33.27 2.44 -0.03
C ILE A 461 33.34 3.32 1.21
N ASP A 462 33.60 2.70 2.35
CA ASP A 462 33.79 3.38 3.63
C ASP A 462 35.24 3.21 4.06
N HIS A 463 35.81 4.25 4.67
CA HIS A 463 37.12 4.22 5.30
C HIS A 463 37.02 4.72 6.72
N GLU A 464 37.41 3.90 7.68
CA GLU A 464 37.49 4.27 9.08
C GLU A 464 38.70 5.17 9.33
N MET A 465 38.51 6.20 10.18
CA MET A 465 39.52 7.22 10.49
C MET A 465 39.57 7.47 12.00
N ASP A 466 40.76 7.84 12.46
CA ASP A 466 40.95 8.31 13.82
C ASP A 466 40.76 9.83 13.92
N GLY A 467 40.10 10.31 14.99
CA GLY A 467 39.93 11.72 15.28
C GLY A 467 38.48 12.22 15.19
N PHE A 468 38.33 13.51 14.87
CA PHE A 468 37.00 14.15 14.78
C PHE A 468 36.11 13.52 13.70
N ILE A 469 36.69 13.29 12.54
CA ILE A 469 36.00 12.47 11.50
C ILE A 469 36.35 11.04 11.76
N THR A 470 35.34 10.20 12.02
CA THR A 470 35.52 8.78 12.36
C THR A 470 35.35 7.87 11.16
N LYS A 471 34.69 8.35 10.11
CA LYS A 471 34.51 7.56 8.87
C LYS A 471 34.23 8.50 7.69
N LEU A 472 34.86 8.20 6.56
CA LEU A 472 34.48 8.77 5.26
C LEU A 472 33.85 7.70 4.40
N SER A 473 32.73 8.05 3.78
CA SER A 473 31.96 7.18 2.89
C SER A 473 31.76 7.85 1.54
N ALA A 474 31.91 7.11 0.47
CA ALA A 474 31.56 7.52 -0.88
C ALA A 474 30.95 6.35 -1.63
N GLY A 475 30.04 6.64 -2.52
CA GLY A 475 29.42 5.58 -3.32
C GLY A 475 28.65 6.11 -4.50
N GLY A 476 28.29 5.17 -5.36
CA GLY A 476 27.51 5.45 -6.55
C GLY A 476 26.53 4.34 -6.86
N GLU A 477 25.42 4.70 -7.49
CA GLU A 477 24.41 3.75 -7.93
C GLU A 477 23.87 4.10 -9.31
N TYR A 478 23.45 3.06 -10.02
CA TYR A 478 22.66 3.17 -11.23
C TYR A 478 21.38 2.37 -11.09
N HIS A 479 20.26 3.03 -11.35
CA HIS A 479 18.92 2.46 -11.23
C HIS A 479 18.16 2.68 -12.54
N SER A 480 17.59 1.62 -13.11
CA SER A 480 16.79 1.69 -14.32
C SER A 480 15.45 1.00 -14.11
N ARG A 481 14.38 1.76 -14.20
CA ARG A 481 13.00 1.29 -14.06
C ARG A 481 12.23 1.51 -15.35
N LYS A 482 11.43 0.52 -15.77
CA LYS A 482 10.53 0.62 -16.91
C LYS A 482 9.15 0.08 -16.54
N ARG A 483 8.12 0.91 -16.72
CA ARG A 483 6.72 0.53 -16.62
C ARG A 483 6.10 0.47 -18.02
N ASP A 484 5.47 -0.65 -18.37
CA ASP A 484 4.67 -0.83 -19.59
C ASP A 484 3.24 -1.22 -19.18
N TYR A 485 2.30 -0.32 -19.37
CA TYR A 485 0.89 -0.51 -19.07
C TYR A 485 0.08 -0.58 -20.35
N ARG A 486 -0.72 -1.64 -20.51
CA ARG A 486 -1.61 -1.87 -21.64
C ARG A 486 -3.02 -2.11 -21.16
N ARG A 487 -3.96 -1.45 -21.81
CA ARG A 487 -5.39 -1.61 -21.59
C ARG A 487 -6.10 -1.79 -22.90
N ARG A 488 -7.13 -2.61 -22.92
CA ARG A 488 -8.06 -2.77 -24.01
C ARG A 488 -9.48 -2.83 -23.47
N ASP A 489 -10.37 -2.02 -24.01
CA ASP A 489 -11.76 -1.96 -23.58
C ASP A 489 -12.67 -2.42 -24.72
N PHE A 490 -13.44 -3.47 -24.48
CA PHE A 490 -14.49 -3.91 -25.37
C PHE A 490 -15.84 -3.43 -24.85
N THR A 491 -16.62 -2.83 -25.70
CA THR A 491 -18.02 -2.46 -25.40
C THR A 491 -18.91 -3.04 -26.47
N VAL A 492 -19.82 -3.93 -26.04
CA VAL A 492 -20.84 -4.50 -26.91
C VAL A 492 -22.18 -3.90 -26.53
N ASN A 493 -22.80 -3.21 -27.49
CA ASN A 493 -24.11 -2.60 -27.29
C ASN A 493 -25.19 -3.60 -27.77
N PRO A 494 -26.05 -4.10 -26.85
CA PRO A 494 -27.23 -4.89 -27.29
C PRO A 494 -28.18 -4.03 -28.10
N ALA A 495 -29.05 -4.64 -28.88
CA ALA A 495 -30.12 -3.92 -29.57
C ALA A 495 -30.96 -3.14 -28.56
N ALA A 496 -31.45 -1.96 -28.96
CA ALA A 496 -32.23 -1.12 -28.09
C ALA A 496 -33.49 -1.86 -27.58
N ASN A 497 -33.79 -1.65 -26.29
CA ASN A 497 -34.96 -2.25 -25.61
C ASN A 497 -35.00 -3.79 -25.60
N THR A 498 -33.88 -4.47 -25.82
CA THR A 498 -33.81 -5.92 -25.64
C THR A 498 -34.13 -6.28 -24.18
N THR A 499 -35.19 -7.04 -23.96
CA THR A 499 -35.57 -7.46 -22.61
C THR A 499 -34.65 -8.54 -22.08
N LEU A 500 -34.41 -8.57 -20.77
CA LEU A 500 -33.56 -9.59 -20.12
C LEU A 500 -34.12 -10.99 -20.38
N THR A 501 -35.38 -11.20 -20.17
CA THR A 501 -36.07 -12.50 -20.34
C THR A 501 -36.09 -12.99 -21.79
N GLY A 502 -36.18 -12.09 -22.79
CA GLY A 502 -36.09 -12.41 -24.21
C GLY A 502 -34.65 -12.76 -24.63
N PHE A 503 -33.67 -12.11 -24.08
CA PHE A 503 -32.26 -12.37 -24.41
C PHE A 503 -31.71 -13.63 -23.71
N ALA A 504 -31.97 -13.78 -22.41
CA ALA A 504 -31.47 -14.87 -21.56
C ALA A 504 -32.49 -15.17 -20.46
N PRO A 505 -33.49 -16.04 -20.72
CA PRO A 505 -34.56 -16.33 -19.75
C PRO A 505 -34.06 -16.77 -18.37
N ASN A 506 -32.89 -17.42 -18.29
CA ASN A 506 -32.21 -17.87 -17.06
C ASN A 506 -30.86 -17.16 -16.86
N GLY A 507 -30.65 -16.01 -17.52
CA GLY A 507 -29.37 -15.29 -17.51
C GLY A 507 -29.23 -14.29 -16.37
N PHE A 508 -29.98 -14.48 -15.28
CA PHE A 508 -29.94 -13.62 -14.09
C PHE A 508 -30.03 -14.47 -12.82
N GLU A 509 -29.60 -13.90 -11.72
CA GLU A 509 -29.74 -14.48 -10.38
C GLU A 509 -30.01 -13.40 -9.35
N GLN A 510 -30.65 -13.76 -8.25
CA GLN A 510 -30.67 -12.93 -7.05
C GLN A 510 -29.30 -12.97 -6.39
N ILE A 511 -28.83 -11.86 -5.81
CA ILE A 511 -27.57 -11.88 -5.06
C ILE A 511 -27.58 -12.98 -3.99
N PRO A 512 -26.49 -13.75 -3.84
CA PRO A 512 -26.48 -14.93 -2.96
C PRO A 512 -26.22 -14.56 -1.48
N PHE A 513 -26.81 -13.45 -1.01
CA PHE A 513 -26.62 -12.93 0.36
C PHE A 513 -27.95 -12.41 0.89
N ASP A 514 -28.33 -12.83 2.10
CA ASP A 514 -29.58 -12.45 2.78
C ASP A 514 -29.33 -11.49 3.96
N ASP A 515 -28.07 -11.34 4.37
CA ASP A 515 -27.63 -10.53 5.52
C ASP A 515 -26.93 -9.22 5.13
N PHE A 516 -27.06 -8.76 3.86
CA PHE A 516 -26.40 -7.54 3.35
C PHE A 516 -26.61 -6.34 4.29
N LEU A 517 -25.50 -5.82 4.85
CA LEU A 517 -25.48 -4.70 5.80
C LEU A 517 -26.51 -4.84 6.95
N SER A 518 -26.76 -6.05 7.46
CA SER A 518 -27.81 -6.34 8.44
C SER A 518 -27.70 -5.51 9.72
N GLY A 519 -26.47 -5.12 10.11
CA GLY A 519 -26.20 -4.26 11.29
C GLY A 519 -26.22 -2.75 11.01
N VAL A 520 -26.53 -2.30 9.78
CA VAL A 520 -26.54 -0.88 9.41
C VAL A 520 -27.97 -0.36 9.34
N PRO A 521 -28.30 0.72 10.08
CA PRO A 521 -29.63 1.33 10.00
C PRO A 521 -29.86 1.97 8.63
N GLY A 522 -31.15 2.01 8.20
CA GLY A 522 -31.59 2.55 6.91
C GLY A 522 -32.61 1.64 6.25
N ASN A 523 -33.42 2.20 5.33
CA ASN A 523 -34.41 1.49 4.54
C ASN A 523 -33.97 1.51 3.06
N TYR A 524 -33.32 0.45 2.62
CA TYR A 524 -32.76 0.29 1.28
C TYR A 524 -32.90 -1.17 0.82
N PRO A 525 -32.81 -1.45 -0.49
CA PRO A 525 -32.89 -2.82 -0.99
C PRO A 525 -31.79 -3.69 -0.36
N ARG A 526 -32.18 -4.79 0.28
CA ARG A 526 -31.28 -5.80 0.88
C ARG A 526 -30.98 -6.93 -0.09
N THR A 527 -31.73 -7.03 -1.17
CA THR A 527 -31.54 -8.01 -2.22
C THR A 527 -32.04 -7.42 -3.56
N TRP A 528 -31.47 -7.87 -4.65
CA TRP A 528 -31.78 -7.49 -6.04
C TRP A 528 -31.32 -8.56 -7.00
N ILE A 529 -31.68 -8.45 -8.29
CA ILE A 529 -31.17 -9.35 -9.31
C ILE A 529 -30.01 -8.73 -10.07
N VAL A 530 -29.08 -9.59 -10.49
CA VAL A 530 -27.92 -9.25 -11.33
C VAL A 530 -27.81 -10.22 -12.49
N PRO A 531 -27.13 -9.84 -13.60
CA PRO A 531 -26.87 -10.77 -14.69
C PRO A 531 -25.92 -11.89 -14.28
N ILE A 532 -26.11 -13.09 -14.85
CA ILE A 532 -25.10 -14.16 -14.84
C ILE A 532 -24.08 -13.83 -15.93
N THR A 533 -22.86 -13.49 -15.53
CA THR A 533 -21.79 -12.98 -16.42
C THR A 533 -21.50 -13.92 -17.59
N SER A 534 -21.41 -15.26 -17.36
CA SER A 534 -21.16 -16.24 -18.42
C SER A 534 -22.25 -16.25 -19.48
N ALA A 535 -23.53 -16.14 -19.10
CA ALA A 535 -24.66 -16.10 -20.04
C ALA A 535 -24.61 -14.87 -20.98
N PHE A 536 -24.03 -13.75 -20.51
CA PHE A 536 -23.80 -12.56 -21.33
C PHE A 536 -22.53 -12.69 -22.16
N TYR A 537 -21.44 -13.17 -21.56
CA TYR A 537 -20.16 -13.35 -22.22
C TYR A 537 -20.29 -14.26 -23.44
N ASP A 538 -20.87 -15.44 -23.28
CA ASP A 538 -20.96 -16.45 -24.33
C ASP A 538 -21.80 -15.98 -25.53
N LYS A 539 -22.79 -15.09 -25.31
CA LYS A 539 -23.65 -14.55 -26.36
C LYS A 539 -23.12 -13.25 -27.01
N LEU A 540 -22.38 -12.43 -26.26
CA LEU A 540 -22.03 -11.08 -26.70
C LEU A 540 -20.54 -10.96 -27.08
N PHE A 541 -19.65 -11.76 -26.52
CA PHE A 541 -18.22 -11.70 -26.83
C PHE A 541 -17.86 -12.71 -27.90
N THR A 542 -18.05 -12.31 -29.16
CA THR A 542 -17.76 -13.14 -30.32
C THR A 542 -16.30 -12.98 -30.79
N ASP A 543 -15.81 -13.88 -31.66
CA ASP A 543 -14.50 -13.78 -32.28
C ASP A 543 -14.32 -12.44 -33.03
N ALA A 544 -15.37 -11.93 -33.63
CA ALA A 544 -15.35 -10.62 -34.30
C ALA A 544 -15.05 -9.47 -33.31
N VAL A 545 -15.66 -9.53 -32.11
CA VAL A 545 -15.38 -8.55 -31.02
C VAL A 545 -13.96 -8.73 -30.50
N ALA A 546 -13.54 -9.96 -30.24
CA ALA A 546 -12.19 -10.26 -29.72
C ALA A 546 -11.07 -9.83 -30.68
N ASN A 547 -11.30 -9.94 -32.00
CA ASN A 547 -10.34 -9.61 -33.03
C ASN A 547 -10.48 -8.17 -33.59
N ALA A 548 -11.40 -7.36 -33.06
CA ALA A 548 -11.56 -5.98 -33.47
C ALA A 548 -10.23 -5.20 -33.31
N PRO A 549 -9.90 -4.25 -34.19
CA PRO A 549 -8.74 -3.39 -34.01
C PRO A 549 -8.76 -2.63 -32.69
N LEU A 550 -7.57 -2.26 -32.18
CA LEU A 550 -7.46 -1.39 -31.01
C LEU A 550 -8.11 -0.04 -31.30
N ALA A 551 -9.02 0.38 -30.44
CA ALA A 551 -9.61 1.71 -30.54
C ALA A 551 -8.58 2.79 -30.14
N ALA A 552 -8.76 4.02 -30.64
CA ALA A 552 -7.92 5.16 -30.25
C ALA A 552 -7.89 5.37 -28.73
N ALA A 553 -9.00 5.10 -28.05
CA ALA A 553 -9.11 5.15 -26.60
C ALA A 553 -8.22 4.11 -25.89
N ASP A 554 -8.09 2.89 -26.44
CA ASP A 554 -7.21 1.84 -25.90
C ASP A 554 -5.74 2.21 -26.04
N LEU A 555 -5.38 2.75 -27.21
CA LEU A 555 -4.03 3.23 -27.48
C LEU A 555 -3.67 4.39 -26.53
N ARG A 556 -4.59 5.34 -26.32
CA ARG A 556 -4.40 6.45 -25.38
C ARG A 556 -4.26 5.96 -23.93
N ALA A 557 -5.05 4.98 -23.52
CA ALA A 557 -5.00 4.43 -22.17
C ALA A 557 -3.72 3.63 -21.87
N SER A 558 -2.94 3.32 -22.91
CA SER A 558 -1.70 2.53 -22.85
C SER A 558 -0.47 3.43 -22.89
N TYR A 559 0.56 3.12 -22.09
CA TYR A 559 1.78 3.94 -22.01
C TYR A 559 3.01 3.12 -21.61
N VAL A 560 4.19 3.70 -21.88
CA VAL A 560 5.48 3.23 -21.36
C VAL A 560 6.20 4.41 -20.71
N VAL A 561 6.65 4.23 -19.45
CA VAL A 561 7.53 5.19 -18.78
C VAL A 561 8.83 4.48 -18.42
N THR A 562 9.95 5.06 -18.84
CA THR A 562 11.29 4.58 -18.53
C THR A 562 12.03 5.65 -17.74
N GLU A 563 12.62 5.29 -16.61
CA GLU A 563 13.46 6.15 -15.79
C GLU A 563 14.83 5.50 -15.65
N LYS A 564 15.89 6.28 -15.85
CA LYS A 564 17.28 5.91 -15.61
C LYS A 564 17.85 6.94 -14.64
N THR A 565 18.34 6.48 -13.52
CA THR A 565 18.89 7.34 -12.48
C THR A 565 20.33 6.95 -12.22
N ALA A 566 21.24 7.92 -12.26
CA ALA A 566 22.61 7.79 -11.76
C ALA A 566 22.75 8.67 -10.52
N GLY A 567 23.15 8.08 -9.40
CA GLY A 567 23.36 8.77 -8.14
C GLY A 567 24.78 8.58 -7.62
N GLY A 568 25.32 9.59 -6.98
CA GLY A 568 26.59 9.51 -6.25
C GLY A 568 26.52 10.31 -4.96
N TYR A 569 27.25 9.89 -3.94
CA TYR A 569 27.28 10.57 -2.66
C TYR A 569 28.66 10.60 -2.04
N VAL A 570 28.85 11.57 -1.13
CA VAL A 570 29.91 11.61 -0.13
C VAL A 570 29.33 11.90 1.24
N ARG A 571 29.84 11.24 2.27
CA ARG A 571 29.39 11.36 3.66
C ARG A 571 30.59 11.29 4.60
N ALA A 572 30.60 12.12 5.64
CA ALA A 572 31.54 12.05 6.75
C ALA A 572 30.75 11.79 8.04
N ASP A 573 31.16 10.76 8.77
CA ASP A 573 30.70 10.52 10.14
C ASP A 573 31.70 11.19 11.10
N TYR A 574 31.18 11.80 12.16
CA TYR A 574 31.96 12.52 13.13
C TYR A 574 31.63 12.12 14.57
N ALA A 575 32.64 12.22 15.46
CA ALA A 575 32.46 12.04 16.89
C ALA A 575 33.32 13.03 17.66
N PHE A 576 32.72 13.66 18.70
CA PHE A 576 33.43 14.57 19.60
C PHE A 576 32.70 14.67 20.95
N ALA A 577 33.30 15.31 21.93
CA ALA A 577 32.66 15.64 23.21
C ALA A 577 32.40 17.13 23.31
N LEU A 578 31.16 17.51 23.63
CA LEU A 578 30.74 18.89 23.88
C LEU A 578 30.44 19.06 25.38
N GLY A 579 31.36 19.69 26.12
CA GLY A 579 31.18 19.83 27.58
C GLY A 579 31.07 18.51 28.35
N GLY A 580 31.77 17.47 27.86
CA GLY A 580 31.72 16.11 28.41
C GLY A 580 30.56 15.24 27.85
N ILE A 581 29.64 15.79 27.03
CA ILE A 581 28.56 15.07 26.39
C ILE A 581 29.09 14.43 25.09
N PRO A 582 29.02 13.09 24.91
CA PRO A 582 29.37 12.44 23.65
C PRO A 582 28.40 12.85 22.55
N VAL A 583 28.95 13.35 21.44
CA VAL A 583 28.20 13.74 20.24
C VAL A 583 28.73 12.96 19.05
N THR A 584 27.83 12.31 18.33
CA THR A 584 28.11 11.60 17.08
C THR A 584 27.14 12.05 16.00
N GLY A 585 27.49 11.86 14.75
CA GLY A 585 26.57 12.20 13.66
C GLY A 585 27.21 12.04 12.31
N ASN A 586 26.49 12.51 11.29
CA ASN A 586 26.98 12.49 9.92
C ASN A 586 26.54 13.74 9.15
N VAL A 587 27.35 14.10 8.17
CA VAL A 587 27.03 15.12 7.18
C VAL A 587 27.41 14.61 5.80
N GLY A 588 26.58 14.88 4.82
CA GLY A 588 26.87 14.41 3.48
C GLY A 588 26.00 15.09 2.43
N VAL A 589 26.30 14.79 1.19
CA VAL A 589 25.53 15.25 0.03
C VAL A 589 25.45 14.14 -1.00
N ARG A 590 24.28 14.00 -1.57
CA ARG A 590 23.98 13.11 -2.68
C ARG A 590 23.61 13.95 -3.91
N TYR A 591 24.18 13.62 -5.05
CA TYR A 591 23.79 14.10 -6.36
C TYR A 591 23.03 13.03 -7.09
N VAL A 592 21.94 13.41 -7.76
CA VAL A 592 21.07 12.51 -8.53
C VAL A 592 20.80 13.09 -9.90
N HIS A 593 21.14 12.32 -10.93
CA HIS A 593 20.79 12.59 -12.32
C HIS A 593 19.71 11.61 -12.76
N THR A 594 18.62 12.10 -13.34
CA THR A 594 17.50 11.26 -13.81
C THR A 594 17.15 11.60 -15.25
N ASP A 595 17.19 10.59 -16.14
CA ASP A 595 16.59 10.63 -17.47
C ASP A 595 15.26 9.89 -17.44
N GLN A 596 14.18 10.57 -17.78
CA GLN A 596 12.84 10.01 -17.90
C GLN A 596 12.35 10.13 -19.34
N VAL A 597 11.77 9.04 -19.86
CA VAL A 597 11.07 9.05 -21.15
C VAL A 597 9.66 8.51 -20.93
N ALA A 598 8.65 9.35 -21.16
CA ALA A 598 7.24 8.98 -21.11
C ALA A 598 6.71 8.87 -22.55
N SER A 599 6.30 7.66 -22.95
CA SER A 599 5.80 7.36 -24.30
C SER A 599 4.36 6.87 -24.22
N GLY A 600 3.52 7.31 -25.16
CA GLY A 600 2.11 6.93 -25.23
C GLY A 600 1.47 7.42 -26.51
N THR A 601 0.17 7.67 -26.48
CA THR A 601 -0.60 8.07 -27.65
C THR A 601 -1.46 9.29 -27.33
N LEU A 602 -1.34 10.32 -28.15
CA LEU A 602 -2.25 11.45 -28.19
C LEU A 602 -3.46 11.07 -29.05
N THR A 603 -4.66 11.48 -28.66
CA THR A 603 -5.85 11.25 -29.48
C THR A 603 -6.58 12.55 -29.78
N THR A 604 -7.02 12.70 -31.04
CA THR A 604 -7.97 13.74 -31.48
C THR A 604 -9.14 13.01 -32.11
N GLY A 605 -10.27 12.95 -31.43
CA GLY A 605 -11.36 12.05 -31.83
C GLY A 605 -10.87 10.60 -31.92
N ASN A 606 -11.04 9.96 -33.06
CA ASN A 606 -10.61 8.59 -33.33
C ASN A 606 -9.20 8.47 -33.93
N VAL A 607 -8.48 9.57 -34.12
CA VAL A 607 -7.11 9.55 -34.62
C VAL A 607 -6.14 9.41 -33.46
N ALA A 608 -5.27 8.43 -33.54
CA ALA A 608 -4.28 8.09 -32.52
C ALA A 608 -2.86 8.36 -33.07
N THR A 609 -2.09 9.20 -32.39
CA THR A 609 -0.72 9.59 -32.79
C THR A 609 0.25 9.22 -31.69
N PRO A 610 1.23 8.33 -31.91
CA PRO A 610 2.29 8.03 -30.98
C PRO A 610 3.10 9.28 -30.63
N ALA A 611 3.46 9.42 -29.33
CA ALA A 611 4.27 10.53 -28.84
C ALA A 611 5.22 10.05 -27.74
N SER A 612 6.39 10.71 -27.65
CA SER A 612 7.41 10.43 -26.66
C SER A 612 7.98 11.74 -26.12
N PHE A 613 8.11 11.81 -24.80
CA PHE A 613 8.49 13.03 -24.09
C PHE A 613 9.71 12.73 -23.19
N PRO A 614 10.93 13.08 -23.63
CA PRO A 614 12.12 12.99 -22.78
C PRO A 614 12.17 14.16 -21.80
N GLN A 615 12.65 13.88 -20.57
CA GLN A 615 12.92 14.85 -19.51
C GLN A 615 14.20 14.47 -18.79
N THR A 616 14.95 15.47 -18.30
CA THR A 616 16.16 15.27 -17.52
C THR A 616 16.10 16.15 -16.27
N PHE A 617 16.47 15.58 -15.11
CA PHE A 617 16.49 16.25 -13.83
C PHE A 617 17.84 16.08 -13.16
N ASN A 618 18.27 17.11 -12.38
CA ASN A 618 19.49 17.09 -11.58
C ASN A 618 19.18 17.65 -10.20
N ASP A 619 19.40 16.83 -9.17
CA ASP A 619 19.06 17.19 -7.79
C ASP A 619 20.22 17.01 -6.84
N TRP A 620 20.42 17.99 -5.94
CA TRP A 620 21.38 17.94 -4.86
C TRP A 620 20.63 17.77 -3.54
N LEU A 621 20.98 16.73 -2.79
CA LEU A 621 20.30 16.29 -1.57
C LEU A 621 21.29 16.28 -0.39
N PRO A 622 21.54 17.44 0.26
CA PRO A 622 22.34 17.49 1.47
C PRO A 622 21.60 16.86 2.65
N SER A 623 22.35 16.27 3.58
CA SER A 623 21.84 15.70 4.83
C SER A 623 22.79 15.95 5.99
N PHE A 624 22.21 16.17 7.16
CA PHE A 624 22.91 16.33 8.43
C PHE A 624 22.13 15.59 9.50
N ASN A 625 22.81 14.79 10.31
CA ASN A 625 22.27 14.13 11.49
C ASN A 625 23.24 14.30 12.66
N LEU A 626 22.71 14.56 13.84
CA LEU A 626 23.43 14.69 15.10
C LEU A 626 22.72 13.86 16.16
N ARG A 627 23.49 13.13 16.96
CA ARG A 627 23.08 12.37 18.12
C ARG A 627 23.95 12.74 19.31
N ALA A 628 23.34 13.16 20.41
CA ALA A 628 24.01 13.53 21.65
C ALA A 628 23.56 12.62 22.80
N GLU A 629 24.47 12.00 23.50
CA GLU A 629 24.20 11.26 24.73
C GLU A 629 24.20 12.20 25.93
N LEU A 630 23.04 12.89 26.15
CA LEU A 630 22.86 13.87 27.21
C LEU A 630 23.11 13.30 28.61
N THR A 631 22.68 12.05 28.81
CA THR A 631 23.04 11.18 29.92
C THR A 631 23.14 9.74 29.42
N HIS A 632 23.57 8.80 30.25
CA HIS A 632 23.60 7.39 29.92
C HIS A 632 22.25 6.89 29.35
N ASP A 633 21.12 7.40 29.82
CA ASP A 633 19.77 6.93 29.46
C ASP A 633 19.02 7.92 28.57
N LEU A 634 19.54 9.12 28.32
CA LEU A 634 18.86 10.18 27.58
C LEU A 634 19.64 10.57 26.33
N VAL A 635 19.03 10.37 25.17
CA VAL A 635 19.60 10.70 23.85
C VAL A 635 18.80 11.82 23.20
N GLY A 636 19.48 12.86 22.75
CA GLY A 636 18.95 13.94 21.92
C GLY A 636 19.39 13.77 20.48
N ARG A 637 18.50 14.02 19.51
CA ARG A 637 18.83 13.99 18.07
C ARG A 637 18.35 15.25 17.38
N LEU A 638 19.12 15.68 16.39
CA LEU A 638 18.74 16.72 15.42
C LEU A 638 19.06 16.23 14.01
N ALA A 639 18.18 16.52 13.06
CA ALA A 639 18.43 16.20 11.66
C ALA A 639 17.91 17.30 10.75
N ALA A 640 18.62 17.51 9.64
CA ALA A 640 18.21 18.40 8.56
C ALA A 640 18.54 17.74 7.23
N SER A 641 17.62 17.72 6.26
CA SER A 641 17.91 17.17 4.95
C SER A 641 17.02 17.75 3.86
N ARG A 642 17.53 17.70 2.63
CA ARG A 642 16.72 17.90 1.44
C ARG A 642 16.43 16.55 0.80
N VAL A 643 15.16 16.29 0.50
CA VAL A 643 14.67 15.03 -0.05
C VAL A 643 13.84 15.28 -1.30
N LEU A 644 13.75 14.26 -2.17
CA LEU A 644 12.88 14.29 -3.35
C LEU A 644 11.89 13.12 -3.33
N THR A 645 10.79 13.29 -4.06
CA THR A 645 9.91 12.19 -4.48
C THR A 645 9.46 12.43 -5.91
N ARG A 646 9.52 11.40 -6.73
CA ARG A 646 9.11 11.50 -8.14
C ARG A 646 7.59 11.45 -8.28
N PRO A 647 6.99 12.10 -9.31
CA PRO A 647 5.57 11.98 -9.64
C PRO A 647 5.16 10.54 -9.82
N ASN A 648 3.89 10.21 -9.58
CA ASN A 648 3.37 8.90 -9.96
C ASN A 648 3.51 8.70 -11.47
N VAL A 649 3.80 7.47 -11.88
CA VAL A 649 3.99 7.11 -13.29
C VAL A 649 2.76 7.46 -14.14
N THR A 650 1.55 7.31 -13.58
CA THR A 650 0.29 7.69 -14.22
C THR A 650 0.14 9.20 -14.44
N GLN A 651 0.72 10.02 -13.56
CA GLN A 651 0.70 11.48 -13.71
C GLN A 651 1.60 11.97 -14.84
N SER A 652 2.74 11.29 -15.03
CA SER A 652 3.69 11.57 -16.12
C SER A 652 3.31 10.89 -17.44
N ALA A 653 2.37 9.93 -17.44
CA ALA A 653 1.96 9.22 -18.64
C ALA A 653 1.22 10.17 -19.62
N PRO A 654 1.58 10.21 -20.91
CA PRO A 654 1.04 11.19 -21.85
C PRO A 654 -0.37 10.82 -22.37
N GLN A 655 -1.26 10.33 -21.56
CA GLN A 655 -2.62 9.88 -21.89
C GLN A 655 -3.52 11.06 -22.29
N ILE A 656 -3.13 11.83 -23.34
CA ILE A 656 -3.75 13.10 -23.70
C ILE A 656 -4.85 12.90 -24.75
N SER A 657 -6.05 13.40 -24.41
CA SER A 657 -7.21 13.49 -25.30
C SER A 657 -7.41 14.95 -25.72
N VAL A 658 -7.32 15.21 -27.03
CA VAL A 658 -7.56 16.53 -27.61
C VAL A 658 -8.98 16.61 -28.15
N SER A 659 -9.70 17.67 -27.81
CA SER A 659 -11.05 17.91 -28.33
C SER A 659 -11.00 18.14 -29.88
N THR A 660 -12.03 17.66 -30.57
CA THR A 660 -12.18 17.95 -32.03
C THR A 660 -12.69 19.34 -32.31
N ASP A 661 -13.53 19.88 -31.43
CA ASP A 661 -14.34 21.05 -31.65
C ASP A 661 -13.85 22.30 -30.90
N GLN A 662 -13.05 22.10 -29.84
CA GLN A 662 -12.52 23.16 -29.00
C GLN A 662 -11.00 23.09 -28.88
N PRO A 663 -10.29 24.21 -28.67
CA PRO A 663 -8.86 24.20 -28.45
C PRO A 663 -8.55 23.75 -27.00
N THR A 664 -9.06 22.58 -26.60
CA THR A 664 -8.93 22.02 -25.25
C THR A 664 -8.43 20.59 -25.31
N ALA A 665 -7.72 20.18 -24.26
CA ALA A 665 -7.25 18.82 -24.05
C ALA A 665 -7.33 18.41 -22.57
N SER A 666 -7.27 17.11 -22.31
CA SER A 666 -7.14 16.57 -20.95
C SER A 666 -6.20 15.37 -20.94
N GLY A 667 -5.44 15.18 -19.87
CA GLY A 667 -4.54 14.04 -19.73
C GLY A 667 -3.45 14.21 -18.69
N GLY A 668 -2.46 13.32 -18.71
CA GLY A 668 -1.27 13.42 -17.88
C GLY A 668 -0.28 14.49 -18.37
N ASN A 669 0.71 14.78 -17.55
CA ASN A 669 1.76 15.76 -17.87
C ASN A 669 3.14 15.13 -17.85
N PRO A 670 3.71 14.78 -19.00
CA PRO A 670 5.07 14.23 -19.07
C PRO A 670 6.16 15.19 -18.55
N ALA A 671 5.89 16.50 -18.48
CA ALA A 671 6.83 17.52 -18.03
C ALA A 671 6.90 17.70 -16.50
N LEU A 672 6.21 16.86 -15.73
CA LEU A 672 6.26 16.91 -14.27
C LEU A 672 7.66 16.64 -13.74
N LYS A 673 8.09 17.48 -12.78
CA LYS A 673 9.36 17.38 -12.05
C LYS A 673 9.16 16.65 -10.72
N PRO A 674 10.23 16.09 -10.14
CA PRO A 674 10.20 15.60 -8.76
C PRO A 674 9.74 16.67 -7.77
N PHE A 675 9.02 16.25 -6.74
CA PHE A 675 8.79 17.08 -5.55
C PHE A 675 10.08 17.20 -4.78
N LEU A 676 10.35 18.38 -4.26
CA LEU A 676 11.45 18.60 -3.35
C LEU A 676 10.90 19.03 -1.98
N ALA A 677 11.53 18.58 -0.91
CA ALA A 677 11.23 19.08 0.42
C ALA A 677 12.49 19.27 1.24
N THR A 678 12.53 20.36 2.01
CA THR A 678 13.49 20.55 3.08
C THR A 678 12.82 20.15 4.38
N GLN A 679 13.47 19.28 5.16
CA GLN A 679 12.95 18.76 6.41
C GLN A 679 13.91 19.00 7.58
N PHE A 680 13.33 19.19 8.77
CA PHE A 680 13.99 19.32 10.05
C PHE A 680 13.32 18.41 11.06
N ASP A 681 14.11 17.69 11.83
CA ASP A 681 13.67 16.76 12.85
C ASP A 681 14.44 16.99 14.14
N ALA A 682 13.75 16.90 15.28
CA ALA A 682 14.34 16.88 16.60
C ALA A 682 13.67 15.78 17.45
N SER A 683 14.44 15.01 18.19
CA SER A 683 13.88 14.03 19.13
C SER A 683 14.65 14.01 20.46
N LEU A 684 13.91 13.60 21.50
CA LEU A 684 14.44 13.30 22.82
C LEU A 684 13.95 11.90 23.21
N GLU A 685 14.86 11.02 23.57
CA GLU A 685 14.65 9.62 23.80
C GLU A 685 15.21 9.22 25.16
N TRP A 686 14.33 8.83 26.10
CA TRP A 686 14.68 8.40 27.43
C TRP A 686 14.51 6.88 27.57
N TYR A 687 15.62 6.17 27.75
CA TYR A 687 15.71 4.72 27.94
C TYR A 687 15.94 4.39 29.40
N PHE A 688 14.91 4.52 30.23
CA PHE A 688 14.99 4.39 31.68
C PHE A 688 15.24 2.95 32.17
N ASN A 689 15.12 1.95 31.32
CA ASN A 689 15.61 0.58 31.54
C ASN A 689 15.71 -0.17 30.19
N ARG A 690 16.21 -1.43 30.20
CA ARG A 690 16.38 -2.24 28.97
C ARG A 690 15.09 -2.48 28.19
N GLN A 691 13.92 -2.42 28.81
CA GLN A 691 12.61 -2.75 28.26
C GLN A 691 11.63 -1.60 28.43
N GLY A 692 12.12 -0.40 28.76
CA GLY A 692 11.32 0.78 28.97
C GLY A 692 11.91 2.01 28.30
N SER A 693 11.09 2.70 27.51
CA SER A 693 11.47 3.95 26.84
C SER A 693 10.31 4.92 26.72
N LEU A 694 10.62 6.20 26.76
CA LEU A 694 9.73 7.30 26.43
C LEU A 694 10.44 8.15 25.39
N THR A 695 9.81 8.33 24.23
CA THR A 695 10.39 9.10 23.13
C THR A 695 9.42 10.19 22.70
N GLY A 696 9.97 11.37 22.42
CA GLY A 696 9.26 12.50 21.84
C GLY A 696 10.00 13.02 20.61
N ALA A 697 9.31 13.35 19.54
CA ALA A 697 9.89 13.92 18.33
C ALA A 697 9.04 15.06 17.77
N LEU A 698 9.71 16.03 17.18
CA LEU A 698 9.13 17.12 16.40
C LEU A 698 9.65 17.03 14.98
N PHE A 699 8.79 17.28 14.01
CA PHE A 699 9.17 17.27 12.61
C PHE A 699 8.54 18.46 11.85
N TYR A 700 9.28 18.93 10.84
CA TYR A 700 8.86 19.98 9.93
C TYR A 700 9.33 19.65 8.52
N LYS A 701 8.45 19.74 7.53
CA LYS A 701 8.73 19.50 6.11
C LYS A 701 8.15 20.65 5.30
N ALA A 702 9.00 21.40 4.62
CA ALA A 702 8.60 22.41 3.64
C ALA A 702 8.69 21.79 2.25
N MET A 703 7.54 21.58 1.60
CA MET A 703 7.45 20.97 0.28
C MET A 703 7.32 22.06 -0.78
N ASP A 704 8.19 22.02 -1.76
CA ASP A 704 8.12 22.81 -2.97
C ASP A 704 7.62 21.95 -4.13
N ASP A 705 7.02 22.61 -5.13
CA ASP A 705 6.57 21.95 -6.37
C ASP A 705 5.51 20.86 -6.16
N TYR A 706 4.64 21.02 -5.14
CA TYR A 706 3.52 20.08 -4.94
C TYR A 706 2.64 20.01 -6.18
N ILE A 707 2.37 18.78 -6.67
CA ILE A 707 1.60 18.58 -7.90
C ILE A 707 0.12 18.83 -7.66
N THR A 708 -0.44 19.73 -8.48
CA THR A 708 -1.83 20.18 -8.42
C THR A 708 -2.48 20.08 -9.81
N ALA A 709 -3.79 19.90 -9.86
CA ALA A 709 -4.53 19.95 -11.11
C ALA A 709 -4.71 21.40 -11.57
N GLN A 710 -4.34 21.70 -12.79
CA GLN A 710 -4.47 23.05 -13.40
C GLN A 710 -4.76 22.95 -14.90
N ASN A 711 -5.16 24.08 -15.48
CA ASN A 711 -5.28 24.27 -16.91
C ASN A 711 -4.08 25.07 -17.41
N ILE A 712 -3.32 24.51 -18.33
CA ILE A 712 -2.12 25.14 -18.93
C ILE A 712 -2.21 25.15 -20.45
N ASN A 713 -1.63 26.18 -21.06
CA ASN A 713 -1.48 26.22 -22.52
C ASN A 713 -0.29 25.35 -22.94
N VAL A 714 -0.54 24.41 -23.86
CA VAL A 714 0.48 23.53 -24.44
C VAL A 714 0.38 23.53 -25.96
N GLU A 715 1.52 23.45 -26.61
CA GLU A 715 1.59 23.22 -28.06
C GLU A 715 1.42 21.74 -28.36
N ILE A 716 0.44 21.39 -29.19
CA ILE A 716 0.23 20.03 -29.66
C ILE A 716 0.48 19.98 -31.17
N PRO A 717 1.37 19.09 -31.65
CA PRO A 717 1.66 18.97 -33.07
C PRO A 717 0.39 18.79 -33.94
N GLY A 718 0.22 19.63 -34.95
CA GLY A 718 -0.94 19.63 -35.86
C GLY A 718 -2.22 20.28 -35.31
N ARG A 719 -2.20 20.81 -34.07
CA ARG A 719 -3.36 21.50 -33.45
C ARG A 719 -3.04 22.89 -32.92
N GLY A 720 -1.74 23.26 -32.81
CA GLY A 720 -1.31 24.52 -32.21
C GLY A 720 -1.52 24.54 -30.70
N THR A 721 -1.66 25.74 -30.12
CA THR A 721 -1.86 25.95 -28.69
C THR A 721 -3.25 25.48 -28.25
N VAL A 722 -3.30 24.54 -27.30
CA VAL A 722 -4.54 24.05 -26.65
C VAL A 722 -4.48 24.23 -25.14
N LEU A 723 -5.63 24.44 -24.51
CA LEU A 723 -5.77 24.50 -23.04
C LEU A 723 -5.84 23.08 -22.49
N LEU A 724 -4.74 22.56 -21.95
CA LEU A 724 -4.65 21.23 -21.37
C LEU A 724 -5.04 21.26 -19.89
N SER A 725 -6.12 20.54 -19.54
CA SER A 725 -6.47 20.22 -18.14
C SER A 725 -5.60 19.06 -17.66
N THR A 726 -4.66 19.35 -16.79
CA THR A 726 -3.63 18.38 -16.35
C THR A 726 -3.12 18.67 -14.96
N GLN A 727 -2.12 17.92 -14.51
CA GLN A 727 -1.42 18.16 -13.26
C GLN A 727 -0.11 18.91 -13.52
N VAL A 728 0.23 19.86 -12.66
CA VAL A 728 1.44 20.67 -12.75
C VAL A 728 2.14 20.79 -11.40
N ASN A 729 3.45 21.02 -11.43
CA ASN A 729 4.21 21.48 -10.26
C ASN A 729 3.87 22.95 -9.99
N GLY A 730 3.54 23.32 -8.78
CA GLY A 730 3.23 24.74 -8.48
C GLY A 730 2.59 24.96 -7.12
N GLY A 731 2.29 23.91 -6.37
CA GLY A 731 1.81 24.02 -5.01
C GLY A 731 2.96 24.13 -4.01
N LYS A 732 2.72 24.83 -2.88
CA LYS A 732 3.60 24.80 -1.71
C LYS A 732 2.82 24.23 -0.54
N ALA A 733 3.44 23.37 0.25
CA ALA A 733 2.85 22.84 1.46
C ALA A 733 3.90 22.72 2.57
N LYS A 734 3.48 22.94 3.80
CA LYS A 734 4.28 22.69 5.00
C LYS A 734 3.55 21.66 5.83
N VAL A 735 4.24 20.59 6.18
CA VAL A 735 3.75 19.53 7.07
C VAL A 735 4.61 19.53 8.31
N TYR A 736 3.99 19.65 9.48
CA TYR A 736 4.71 19.68 10.76
C TYR A 736 3.91 19.00 11.85
N GLY A 737 4.59 18.53 12.87
CA GLY A 737 3.89 17.83 13.94
C GLY A 737 4.79 17.31 15.03
N ALA A 738 4.18 16.52 15.91
CA ALA A 738 4.81 15.88 17.05
C ALA A 738 4.45 14.42 17.13
N GLU A 739 5.41 13.60 17.56
CA GLU A 739 5.26 12.17 17.85
C GLU A 739 5.65 11.92 19.30
N ALA A 740 4.91 11.04 19.98
CA ALA A 740 5.27 10.52 21.29
C ALA A 740 5.08 9.01 21.31
N ALA A 741 6.00 8.29 21.94
CA ALA A 741 5.87 6.85 22.12
C ALA A 741 6.39 6.42 23.50
N TYR A 742 5.67 5.51 24.13
CA TYR A 742 5.98 4.90 25.41
C TYR A 742 5.95 3.39 25.27
N ASN A 743 6.98 2.72 25.77
CA ASN A 743 7.09 1.27 25.85
C ASN A 743 7.59 0.87 27.24
N GLN A 744 6.93 -0.11 27.87
CA GLN A 744 7.35 -0.61 29.18
C GLN A 744 6.92 -2.06 29.39
N VAL A 745 7.83 -2.89 29.84
CA VAL A 745 7.53 -4.19 30.47
C VAL A 745 7.57 -3.99 31.98
N PHE A 746 6.55 -4.44 32.67
CA PHE A 746 6.40 -4.19 34.12
C PHE A 746 7.15 -5.24 34.99
N THR A 747 8.45 -5.43 34.69
CA THR A 747 9.32 -6.39 35.39
C THR A 747 9.47 -6.11 36.89
N PHE A 748 9.06 -4.94 37.35
CA PHE A 748 9.04 -4.55 38.75
C PHE A 748 7.82 -5.10 39.52
N LEU A 749 6.81 -5.64 38.84
CA LEU A 749 5.65 -6.28 39.48
C LEU A 749 6.01 -7.66 40.00
N PRO A 750 5.35 -8.14 41.08
CA PRO A 750 5.53 -9.50 41.54
C PRO A 750 5.00 -10.53 40.54
N ALA A 751 5.61 -11.72 40.50
CA ALA A 751 5.10 -12.84 39.71
C ALA A 751 3.65 -13.19 40.11
N PRO A 752 2.74 -13.50 39.17
CA PRO A 752 2.98 -13.67 37.74
C PRO A 752 2.87 -12.36 36.87
N PHE A 753 2.62 -11.21 37.49
CA PHE A 753 2.30 -9.95 36.78
C PHE A 753 3.52 -9.27 36.13
N ASP A 754 4.73 -9.69 36.41
CA ASP A 754 5.99 -9.20 35.82
C ASP A 754 6.14 -9.50 34.30
N GLY A 755 5.23 -10.29 33.73
CA GLY A 755 5.09 -10.46 32.27
C GLY A 755 4.14 -9.44 31.60
N LEU A 756 3.46 -8.59 32.37
CA LEU A 756 2.62 -7.53 31.81
C LEU A 756 3.46 -6.42 31.19
N GLY A 757 2.93 -5.80 30.16
CA GLY A 757 3.54 -4.64 29.53
C GLY A 757 2.54 -3.78 28.77
N PHE A 758 3.00 -2.59 28.43
CA PHE A 758 2.20 -1.57 27.76
C PHE A 758 3.03 -0.83 26.71
N GLN A 759 2.40 -0.58 25.57
CA GLN A 759 2.96 0.26 24.50
C GLN A 759 1.90 1.26 24.06
N ALA A 760 2.29 2.51 23.87
CA ALA A 760 1.43 3.54 23.30
C ALA A 760 2.23 4.44 22.37
N SER A 761 1.61 4.88 21.29
CA SER A 761 2.15 5.92 20.42
C SER A 761 1.06 6.90 20.00
N TYR A 762 1.41 8.17 19.89
CA TYR A 762 0.54 9.23 19.44
C TYR A 762 1.28 10.12 18.43
N THR A 763 0.59 10.50 17.36
CA THR A 763 1.11 11.42 16.36
C THR A 763 0.09 12.52 16.07
N HIS A 764 0.55 13.76 16.18
CA HIS A 764 -0.18 14.95 15.75
C HIS A 764 0.49 15.52 14.51
N THR A 765 -0.29 15.76 13.43
CA THR A 765 0.21 16.33 12.18
C THR A 765 -0.65 17.51 11.76
N SER A 766 -0.03 18.62 11.44
CA SER A 766 -0.66 19.81 10.91
C SER A 766 -0.13 20.14 9.52
N VAL A 767 -0.98 20.76 8.71
CA VAL A 767 -0.66 21.16 7.34
C VAL A 767 -0.95 22.64 7.16
N GLN A 768 -0.04 23.33 6.48
CA GLN A 768 -0.30 24.61 5.84
C GLN A 768 -0.08 24.42 4.34
N ALA A 769 -1.14 24.51 3.57
CA ALA A 769 -1.09 24.36 2.12
C ALA A 769 -2.02 25.39 1.48
N ASN A 770 -1.59 25.92 0.33
CA ASN A 770 -2.41 26.81 -0.47
C ASN A 770 -2.16 26.45 -1.95
N TYR A 771 -3.12 25.78 -2.55
CA TYR A 771 -3.06 25.36 -3.93
C TYR A 771 -4.46 25.26 -4.54
N THR A 772 -4.56 25.14 -5.85
CA THR A 772 -5.81 24.88 -6.55
C THR A 772 -5.88 23.45 -7.04
N ALA A 773 -7.05 22.82 -6.93
CA ALA A 773 -7.36 21.55 -7.55
C ALA A 773 -8.42 21.80 -8.64
N GLY A 774 -7.99 21.83 -9.88
CA GLY A 774 -8.79 22.41 -10.96
C GLY A 774 -8.99 23.92 -10.71
N ALA A 775 -10.27 24.35 -10.62
CA ALA A 775 -10.62 25.73 -10.27
C ALA A 775 -10.96 25.92 -8.78
N ARG A 776 -10.86 24.87 -7.95
CA ARG A 776 -11.21 24.92 -6.51
C ARG A 776 -9.99 25.27 -5.66
N PRO A 777 -10.00 26.37 -4.89
CA PRO A 777 -8.93 26.67 -3.95
C PRO A 777 -8.98 25.69 -2.76
N ILE A 778 -7.81 25.14 -2.41
CA ILE A 778 -7.61 24.25 -1.26
C ILE A 778 -6.70 24.94 -0.28
N LYS A 779 -7.13 24.97 0.99
CA LYS A 779 -6.39 25.58 2.07
C LYS A 779 -6.22 24.58 3.20
N ASP A 780 -4.98 24.46 3.69
CA ASP A 780 -4.59 23.69 4.89
C ASP A 780 -5.04 22.22 4.89
N GLN A 781 -5.05 21.58 3.72
CA GLN A 781 -5.45 20.17 3.53
C GLN A 781 -4.55 19.47 2.51
N LEU A 782 -4.23 18.21 2.77
CA LEU A 782 -3.60 17.28 1.84
C LEU A 782 -4.36 15.96 1.84
N ILE A 783 -4.43 15.32 0.66
CA ILE A 783 -5.06 14.00 0.53
C ILE A 783 -4.30 12.97 1.36
N GLY A 784 -5.03 12.15 2.11
CA GLY A 784 -4.51 11.05 2.91
C GLY A 784 -3.94 11.44 4.27
N LEU A 785 -3.89 12.74 4.62
CA LEU A 785 -3.31 13.22 5.86
C LEU A 785 -4.36 13.35 6.96
N SER A 786 -4.19 12.59 8.06
CA SER A 786 -4.98 12.70 9.29
C SER A 786 -4.29 13.60 10.29
N LYS A 787 -5.06 14.40 11.04
CA LYS A 787 -4.53 15.31 12.05
C LYS A 787 -3.98 14.56 13.27
N ASN A 788 -4.67 13.52 13.71
CA ASN A 788 -4.28 12.72 14.87
C ASN A 788 -4.33 11.24 14.53
N SER A 789 -3.40 10.47 15.10
CA SER A 789 -3.44 9.01 15.13
C SER A 789 -2.78 8.49 16.39
N PHE A 790 -3.27 7.34 16.90
CA PHE A 790 -2.65 6.68 18.05
C PHE A 790 -2.81 5.18 17.98
N ASN A 791 -1.89 4.50 18.66
CA ASN A 791 -1.94 3.07 18.93
C ASN A 791 -1.75 2.84 20.42
N VAL A 792 -2.51 1.88 20.98
CA VAL A 792 -2.37 1.44 22.37
C VAL A 792 -2.36 -0.07 22.38
N VAL A 793 -1.37 -0.66 23.06
CA VAL A 793 -1.18 -2.11 23.14
C VAL A 793 -0.96 -2.50 24.60
N GLY A 794 -1.83 -3.35 25.10
CA GLY A 794 -1.60 -4.08 26.34
C GLY A 794 -1.16 -5.51 26.02
N PHE A 795 -0.16 -6.04 26.71
CA PHE A 795 0.31 -7.39 26.47
C PHE A 795 0.71 -8.11 27.76
N TYR A 796 0.71 -9.42 27.69
CA TYR A 796 1.28 -10.30 28.72
C TYR A 796 2.14 -11.36 27.99
N ASP A 797 3.39 -11.50 28.41
CA ASP A 797 4.33 -12.43 27.81
C ASP A 797 5.20 -13.06 28.90
N LYS A 798 4.76 -14.21 29.42
CA LYS A 798 5.51 -14.94 30.45
C LYS A 798 5.26 -16.44 30.38
N GLY A 799 6.35 -17.20 30.45
CA GLY A 799 6.29 -18.66 30.42
C GLY A 799 5.68 -19.20 29.12
N PRO A 800 4.66 -20.08 29.17
CA PRO A 800 4.04 -20.61 27.97
C PRO A 800 3.03 -19.66 27.33
N LEU A 801 2.59 -18.61 28.01
CA LEU A 801 1.50 -17.75 27.60
C LEU A 801 2.00 -16.42 27.02
N SER A 802 1.54 -16.08 25.83
CA SER A 802 1.74 -14.77 25.21
C SER A 802 0.39 -14.27 24.68
N THR A 803 -0.05 -13.11 25.12
CA THR A 803 -1.29 -12.49 24.66
C THR A 803 -1.10 -10.99 24.46
N ARG A 804 -1.85 -10.43 23.53
CA ARG A 804 -1.82 -9.00 23.20
C ARG A 804 -3.20 -8.53 22.76
N LEU A 805 -3.55 -7.32 23.18
CA LEU A 805 -4.71 -6.58 22.71
C LEU A 805 -4.25 -5.20 22.25
N SER A 806 -4.58 -4.81 21.04
CA SER A 806 -4.19 -3.54 20.44
C SER A 806 -5.41 -2.78 19.95
N TYR A 807 -5.43 -1.48 20.19
CA TYR A 807 -6.39 -0.57 19.62
C TYR A 807 -5.67 0.51 18.83
N THR A 808 -5.96 0.57 17.54
CA THR A 808 -5.42 1.58 16.63
C THR A 808 -6.53 2.53 16.22
N TRP A 809 -6.26 3.83 16.23
CA TRP A 809 -7.21 4.85 15.83
C TRP A 809 -6.57 5.91 14.94
N ARG A 810 -7.33 6.37 13.96
CA ARG A 810 -6.94 7.43 13.04
C ARG A 810 -8.08 8.42 12.85
N ASP A 811 -7.76 9.71 12.90
CA ASP A 811 -8.67 10.82 12.64
C ASP A 811 -9.10 10.87 11.17
N LYS A 812 -10.17 11.64 10.90
CA LYS A 812 -10.67 11.88 9.53
C LYS A 812 -9.61 12.47 8.61
N TYR A 813 -9.73 12.17 7.31
CA TYR A 813 -8.82 12.67 6.28
C TYR A 813 -9.49 12.75 4.91
N LEU A 814 -8.97 13.63 4.04
CA LEU A 814 -9.42 13.71 2.64
C LEU A 814 -8.99 12.48 1.84
N THR A 815 -9.91 11.91 1.08
CA THR A 815 -9.64 10.84 0.11
C THR A 815 -9.69 11.34 -1.33
N GLY A 816 -10.42 12.42 -1.59
CA GLY A 816 -10.53 13.02 -2.90
C GLY A 816 -10.96 14.48 -2.80
N ILE A 817 -10.45 15.30 -3.71
CA ILE A 817 -10.84 16.71 -3.84
C ILE A 817 -11.86 16.82 -4.96
N GLY A 818 -13.03 17.37 -4.66
CA GLY A 818 -14.09 17.61 -5.64
C GLY A 818 -13.75 18.76 -6.59
N SER A 819 -14.54 18.87 -7.67
CA SER A 819 -14.48 20.01 -8.59
C SER A 819 -15.29 21.20 -8.03
N THR A 820 -15.40 22.29 -8.79
CA THR A 820 -16.30 23.40 -8.47
C THR A 820 -17.77 22.99 -8.36
N THR A 821 -18.16 21.91 -9.05
CA THR A 821 -19.54 21.38 -9.07
C THR A 821 -19.70 20.07 -8.32
N GLN A 822 -18.64 19.52 -7.71
CA GLN A 822 -18.66 18.26 -6.95
C GLN A 822 -18.06 18.47 -5.56
N ALA A 823 -18.73 17.96 -4.53
CA ALA A 823 -18.25 18.02 -3.16
C ALA A 823 -17.02 17.12 -2.93
N THR A 824 -16.14 17.55 -2.02
CA THR A 824 -14.91 16.85 -1.62
C THR A 824 -15.24 15.63 -0.76
N THR A 825 -14.49 14.52 -0.90
CA THR A 825 -14.72 13.28 -0.12
C THR A 825 -13.78 13.20 1.08
N THR A 826 -14.36 12.94 2.25
CA THR A 826 -13.66 12.77 3.53
C THR A 826 -13.94 11.37 4.09
N GLN A 827 -12.89 10.62 4.38
CA GLN A 827 -12.96 9.42 5.21
C GLN A 827 -13.15 9.85 6.66
N ALA A 828 -14.15 9.32 7.33
CA ALA A 828 -14.38 9.56 8.75
C ALA A 828 -13.32 8.87 9.62
N ALA A 829 -13.20 9.30 10.87
CA ALA A 829 -12.32 8.66 11.83
C ALA A 829 -12.66 7.17 12.01
N PHE A 830 -11.63 6.34 12.13
CA PHE A 830 -11.77 4.89 12.23
C PHE A 830 -10.83 4.32 13.29
N GLY A 831 -11.31 3.32 14.05
CA GLY A 831 -10.51 2.55 14.99
C GLY A 831 -10.73 1.05 14.83
N SER A 832 -9.67 0.24 15.03
CA SER A 832 -9.69 -1.22 15.00
C SER A 832 -9.20 -1.78 16.33
N LEU A 833 -9.91 -2.75 16.87
CA LEU A 833 -9.50 -3.56 18.03
C LEU A 833 -9.06 -4.92 17.52
N ASP A 834 -7.77 -5.23 17.72
CA ASP A 834 -7.14 -6.46 17.25
C ASP A 834 -6.48 -7.19 18.43
N GLY A 835 -6.36 -8.51 18.37
CA GLY A 835 -5.76 -9.26 19.47
C GLY A 835 -5.18 -10.59 19.06
N ASN A 836 -4.27 -11.12 19.88
CA ASN A 836 -3.78 -12.48 19.75
C ASN A 836 -3.62 -13.18 21.10
N LEU A 837 -3.67 -14.48 21.03
CA LEU A 837 -3.37 -15.41 22.14
C LEU A 837 -2.50 -16.53 21.59
N SER A 838 -1.34 -16.78 22.19
CA SER A 838 -0.45 -17.87 21.84
C SER A 838 -0.07 -18.67 23.09
N VAL A 839 -0.09 -19.99 22.96
CA VAL A 839 0.28 -20.92 24.05
C VAL A 839 1.35 -21.86 23.55
N ARG A 840 2.51 -21.85 24.20
CA ARG A 840 3.62 -22.77 23.95
C ARG A 840 3.35 -24.06 24.73
N ALA A 841 2.88 -25.09 24.04
CA ALA A 841 2.57 -26.38 24.64
C ALA A 841 3.84 -27.19 24.98
N THR A 842 4.88 -27.08 24.14
CA THR A 842 6.20 -27.66 24.36
C THR A 842 7.30 -26.70 23.85
N SER A 843 8.59 -27.02 24.06
CA SER A 843 9.69 -26.25 23.45
C SER A 843 9.62 -26.18 21.91
N ARG A 844 8.87 -27.11 21.27
CA ARG A 844 8.78 -27.23 19.81
C ARG A 844 7.41 -26.87 19.24
N LEU A 845 6.36 -26.77 20.05
CA LEU A 845 4.98 -26.66 19.58
C LEU A 845 4.26 -25.48 20.23
N MET A 846 3.71 -24.61 19.41
CA MET A 846 2.94 -23.44 19.83
C MET A 846 1.59 -23.40 19.09
N PHE A 847 0.51 -23.14 19.82
CA PHE A 847 -0.82 -22.86 19.27
C PHE A 847 -1.09 -21.36 19.32
N SER A 848 -1.81 -20.83 18.33
CA SER A 848 -2.20 -19.41 18.30
C SER A 848 -3.62 -19.21 17.81
N VAL A 849 -4.26 -18.18 18.35
CA VAL A 849 -5.52 -17.60 17.85
C VAL A 849 -5.30 -16.09 17.73
N GLU A 850 -5.65 -15.55 16.59
CA GLU A 850 -5.49 -14.13 16.25
C GLU A 850 -6.84 -13.61 15.76
N ALA A 851 -7.22 -12.39 16.13
CA ALA A 851 -8.48 -11.78 15.71
C ALA A 851 -8.25 -10.33 15.30
N ILE A 852 -8.79 -9.94 14.13
CA ILE A 852 -8.72 -8.59 13.56
C ILE A 852 -10.11 -8.02 13.48
N ASN A 853 -10.26 -6.75 13.81
CA ASN A 853 -11.52 -6.03 13.88
C ASN A 853 -12.53 -6.72 14.83
N ILE A 854 -12.10 -7.05 16.05
CA ILE A 854 -12.92 -7.76 17.05
C ILE A 854 -14.25 -7.04 17.30
N ALA A 855 -14.23 -5.71 17.29
CA ALA A 855 -15.41 -4.87 17.50
C ALA A 855 -16.37 -4.84 16.28
N ASN A 856 -16.02 -5.46 15.15
CA ASN A 856 -16.77 -5.38 13.88
C ASN A 856 -17.07 -3.92 13.47
N ALA A 857 -16.07 -3.06 13.57
CA ALA A 857 -16.21 -1.65 13.24
C ALA A 857 -16.39 -1.44 11.74
N ASN A 858 -17.38 -0.63 11.37
CA ASN A 858 -17.61 -0.17 9.99
C ASN A 858 -16.73 1.03 9.69
N THR A 859 -16.38 1.23 8.42
CA THR A 859 -15.77 2.47 7.94
C THR A 859 -16.81 3.35 7.27
N TYR A 860 -16.65 4.68 7.41
CA TYR A 860 -17.60 5.66 6.92
C TYR A 860 -16.90 6.77 6.15
N SER A 861 -17.55 7.31 5.11
CA SER A 861 -17.13 8.56 4.49
C SER A 861 -18.31 9.51 4.29
N TYR A 862 -17.98 10.78 4.05
CA TYR A 862 -18.98 11.82 3.75
C TYR A 862 -18.40 12.84 2.74
N ASN A 863 -19.28 13.61 2.12
CA ASN A 863 -18.88 14.58 1.10
C ASN A 863 -19.01 16.01 1.63
N GLU A 864 -17.88 16.57 2.09
CA GLU A 864 -17.69 17.93 2.60
C GLU A 864 -18.42 18.24 3.92
N LYS A 865 -19.71 17.92 4.02
CA LYS A 865 -20.55 18.04 5.22
C LYS A 865 -21.00 16.64 5.68
N GLU A 866 -21.07 16.42 6.98
CA GLU A 866 -21.43 15.12 7.57
C GLU A 866 -22.87 14.68 7.21
N ILE A 867 -23.73 15.61 6.83
CA ILE A 867 -25.06 15.30 6.32
C ILE A 867 -25.04 14.71 4.90
N ARG A 868 -23.99 14.96 4.13
CA ARG A 868 -23.82 14.44 2.77
C ARG A 868 -23.20 13.06 2.81
N PHE A 869 -24.03 12.06 2.89
CA PHE A 869 -23.63 10.66 2.91
C PHE A 869 -22.62 10.32 1.80
N GLY A 870 -21.51 9.71 2.15
CA GLY A 870 -20.51 9.24 1.22
C GLY A 870 -20.54 7.73 1.08
N GLU A 871 -20.11 6.98 2.09
CA GLU A 871 -19.98 5.51 2.04
C GLU A 871 -20.04 4.88 3.43
N ILE A 872 -20.57 3.67 3.49
CA ILE A 872 -20.44 2.72 4.60
C ILE A 872 -19.85 1.44 4.04
N ASN A 873 -18.80 0.90 4.69
CA ASN A 873 -18.24 -0.42 4.41
C ASN A 873 -18.24 -1.28 5.67
N ASN A 874 -18.62 -2.54 5.50
CA ASN A 874 -18.50 -3.59 6.51
C ASN A 874 -17.66 -4.75 5.94
N TYR A 875 -16.51 -5.03 6.55
CA TYR A 875 -15.62 -6.13 6.19
C TYR A 875 -15.72 -7.34 7.13
N GLY A 876 -16.53 -7.24 8.19
CA GLY A 876 -16.65 -8.27 9.22
C GLY A 876 -15.39 -8.39 10.10
N ARG A 877 -15.27 -9.55 10.76
CA ARG A 877 -14.12 -9.95 11.57
C ARG A 877 -13.30 -10.98 10.84
N THR A 878 -11.99 -10.98 11.07
CA THR A 878 -11.10 -12.05 10.59
C THR A 878 -10.49 -12.75 11.80
N VAL A 879 -10.57 -14.09 11.84
CA VAL A 879 -9.97 -14.92 12.88
C VAL A 879 -8.99 -15.87 12.22
N LEU A 880 -7.75 -15.91 12.74
CA LEU A 880 -6.73 -16.87 12.33
C LEU A 880 -6.47 -17.80 13.51
N PHE A 881 -6.38 -19.08 13.26
CA PHE A 881 -6.03 -20.07 14.26
C PHE A 881 -5.02 -21.04 13.67
N GLY A 882 -4.06 -21.46 14.47
CA GLY A 882 -2.99 -22.28 13.91
C GLY A 882 -2.07 -22.92 14.92
N VAL A 883 -1.16 -23.72 14.33
CA VAL A 883 -0.11 -24.43 15.04
C VAL A 883 1.23 -24.16 14.35
N ARG A 884 2.25 -23.90 15.15
CA ARG A 884 3.63 -23.75 14.74
C ARG A 884 4.48 -24.82 15.38
N ALA A 885 5.24 -25.55 14.56
CA ALA A 885 6.20 -26.54 14.98
C ALA A 885 7.62 -26.10 14.58
N GLN A 886 8.60 -26.40 15.44
CA GLN A 886 10.00 -26.06 15.23
C GLN A 886 10.87 -27.28 15.51
N PHE A 887 11.86 -27.54 14.63
CA PHE A 887 12.74 -28.70 14.69
C PHE A 887 14.22 -28.29 14.59
#